data_bed81180d7a90845cd0a17df1308a42f
#
_entry.id   bed81180d7a90845cd0a17df1308a42f
#
_cell.length_a   1.000
_cell.length_b   1.000
_cell.length_c   1.000
_cell.angle_alpha   90.00
_cell.angle_beta   90.00
_cell.angle_gamma   90.00
#
_symmetry.space_group_name_H-M   'P 1'
#
loop_
_entity.id
_entity.type
_entity.pdbx_description
1 polymer ?
#
loop_
_entity_poly.entity_id
_entity_poly.type
_entity_poly.pdbx_seq_one_letter_code
_entity_poly.pdbx_strand_id
1 'polypeptide(L)'
;MHEMPEPGFPVKRRSFSLRKWSRDQMTHEKESSTSVLNRKAGWLSILIFRFFFRNIHTGPELKETMDRLPEDAIVLYATPRRSTLEFLFSWFRYQRMGMPAPRIGLDYKVIIFQPILRSIRIFFTRALYLLTHFRLADPYTTGFYRNRLMEGHTGFIYLSSKRGFERRFLKSRTDAFSHIIDLQKITERPVYIIPQTLFFGITPHRDTPSIIDLIFGSAEDPGKIRRLLTLVRRNNQKVFMDFSEPICLKDFLAEPEIKGLSTENQTLQLRRRLQKTFTLQRQSITGPVLKQRTELIESILTSEKVQRILEEEVRDSGKNLPAVRKKANDYLDEIAANYSMGWIKVYDIALTWMLKNIFEGISVDQKGLAKIRQAAKKGPLILVPCHKSHLDYLVLSYLFHHNKMPCPHIAAGKNLSFWPLGPIFRGGGAFFLRRTFKDNRLYARIFSTYVETLLSEGFNIEFFIEGGRSRTGKLLSPKMGLLSQTLSAYGKGVAPELSIVPISIGYDRVLEEKSYLHELGGGEKKPESMGQLVKARKSLKVRYGKVYVNFDNPISLNDYFAEKNLNPAELDKITHQEICTDLAYRCIHSINQVSVATPYGIVAGALLNLFQPTIPYARLEEVMEAYLSYLYRMDIRMADTLQVNPDYALRQVAEAFVQRGFVDAATENRDDLRIVLNESKRPILDYYKNNVIAFFIPAAYTSLAILEQDALQFTSGDLHLTYGRLTEFFNDEFFQDPDRSAELLVRKNLKAFIDDAILVPHPTLPDTYNVTASGLRKLKLFSAFLLTYLESYWVVLNFFMRYPKDTVAPKNRLKKIQAMGQRMSKRGEINRIEALSGVNYKNGLAFFLRSGLEGSEDKEAIEAHANRIQHYINLIVT
;
A
#
# COMPACT_ATOMS: atom_id res chain seq x y z
N MET A 1 32.37 30.74 -66.94
CA MET A 1 31.74 30.37 -68.20
C MET A 1 31.02 29.04 -67.99
N HIS A 2 29.73 29.09 -67.73
CA HIS A 2 28.68 28.30 -68.32
C HIS A 2 27.36 28.77 -67.69
N GLU A 3 26.54 29.29 -68.55
CA GLU A 3 25.23 29.84 -68.24
C GLU A 3 24.25 28.79 -67.75
N MET A 4 23.44 29.10 -66.75
CA MET A 4 22.21 28.37 -66.39
C MET A 4 21.03 28.97 -67.14
N PRO A 5 20.09 28.14 -67.68
CA PRO A 5 18.84 28.66 -68.24
C PRO A 5 17.75 28.80 -67.17
N GLU A 6 17.03 29.88 -67.15
CA GLU A 6 15.82 30.10 -66.34
C GLU A 6 14.68 29.18 -66.79
N PRO A 7 13.87 28.62 -65.87
CA PRO A 7 12.63 27.94 -66.20
C PRO A 7 11.45 28.92 -66.19
N GLY A 8 10.91 29.21 -67.36
CA GLY A 8 9.63 29.94 -67.54
C GLY A 8 8.43 29.22 -66.87
N PHE A 9 7.67 29.95 -66.09
CA PHE A 9 6.43 29.47 -65.53
C PHE A 9 5.30 29.52 -66.60
N PRO A 10 4.58 28.40 -66.83
CA PRO A 10 3.38 28.45 -67.66
C PRO A 10 2.18 28.90 -66.79
N VAL A 11 1.65 30.11 -67.09
CA VAL A 11 0.36 30.58 -66.56
C VAL A 11 -0.77 29.78 -67.21
N LYS A 12 -1.20 28.68 -66.55
CA LYS A 12 -2.43 28.00 -66.95
C LYS A 12 -3.65 28.77 -66.37
N ARG A 13 -4.39 29.48 -67.26
CA ARG A 13 -5.75 29.93 -66.94
C ARG A 13 -6.65 28.75 -66.68
N ARG A 14 -7.00 28.51 -65.41
CA ARG A 14 -8.02 27.53 -65.02
C ARG A 14 -9.39 28.11 -65.25
N SER A 15 -10.14 27.56 -66.21
CA SER A 15 -11.58 27.81 -66.40
C SER A 15 -12.35 27.39 -65.15
N PHE A 16 -13.08 28.31 -64.54
CA PHE A 16 -13.85 28.09 -63.30
C PHE A 16 -15.15 27.35 -63.69
N SER A 17 -15.19 26.04 -63.48
CA SER A 17 -16.38 25.24 -63.64
C SER A 17 -17.02 24.98 -62.27
N LEU A 18 -18.23 25.49 -62.06
CA LEU A 18 -19.01 25.29 -60.80
C LEU A 18 -19.19 23.84 -60.43
N ARG A 19 -19.26 22.89 -61.40
CA ARG A 19 -19.34 21.46 -61.16
C ARG A 19 -18.03 20.86 -60.64
N LYS A 20 -16.88 21.38 -61.10
CA LYS A 20 -15.54 20.94 -60.60
C LYS A 20 -15.30 21.53 -59.24
N TRP A 21 -15.71 22.77 -58.99
CA TRP A 21 -15.66 23.42 -57.69
C TRP A 21 -16.52 22.73 -56.65
N SER A 22 -17.72 22.25 -56.98
CA SER A 22 -18.58 21.46 -56.08
C SER A 22 -18.01 20.06 -55.78
N ARG A 23 -17.35 19.41 -56.74
CA ARG A 23 -16.66 18.12 -56.52
C ARG A 23 -15.40 18.28 -55.66
N ASP A 24 -14.59 19.32 -55.91
CA ASP A 24 -13.43 19.65 -55.07
C ASP A 24 -13.88 20.12 -53.66
N GLN A 25 -15.05 20.69 -53.51
CA GLN A 25 -15.64 21.04 -52.21
C GLN A 25 -16.15 19.80 -51.44
N MET A 26 -16.65 18.76 -52.10
CA MET A 26 -17.02 17.50 -51.43
C MET A 26 -15.78 16.76 -50.86
N THR A 27 -14.62 16.93 -51.52
CA THR A 27 -13.31 16.46 -50.91
C THR A 27 -12.84 17.37 -49.80
N HIS A 28 -13.25 18.68 -49.81
CA HIS A 28 -12.96 19.63 -48.73
C HIS A 28 -13.92 19.58 -47.55
N GLU A 29 -15.07 18.88 -47.64
CA GLU A 29 -15.94 18.58 -46.47
C GLU A 29 -15.24 17.84 -45.34
N LYS A 30 -14.19 17.07 -45.71
CA LYS A 30 -13.29 16.43 -44.73
C LYS A 30 -12.57 17.40 -43.78
N GLU A 31 -12.45 18.68 -44.14
CA GLU A 31 -11.75 19.72 -43.32
C GLU A 31 -12.71 20.72 -42.66
N SER A 32 -14.00 20.74 -42.97
CA SER A 32 -14.94 21.80 -42.56
C SER A 32 -15.76 21.51 -41.29
N SER A 33 -15.49 20.41 -40.59
CA SER A 33 -16.24 20.08 -39.36
C SER A 33 -15.85 20.97 -38.19
N THR A 34 -16.86 21.46 -37.46
CA THR A 34 -16.65 22.24 -36.18
C THR A 34 -16.10 21.41 -35.04
N SER A 35 -16.03 20.08 -35.20
CA SER A 35 -15.62 19.12 -34.16
C SER A 35 -14.17 18.69 -34.26
N VAL A 36 -13.41 19.18 -35.24
CA VAL A 36 -12.01 18.79 -35.46
C VAL A 36 -11.06 19.92 -35.03
N LEU A 37 -10.01 19.61 -34.31
CA LEU A 37 -8.92 20.49 -33.99
C LEU A 37 -7.65 20.00 -34.71
N ASN A 38 -7.06 20.83 -35.55
CA ASN A 38 -5.84 20.49 -36.32
C ASN A 38 -4.57 20.53 -35.43
N ARG A 39 -3.42 20.08 -36.01
CA ARG A 39 -2.12 20.17 -35.34
C ARG A 39 -1.72 21.59 -34.91
N LYS A 40 -2.18 22.63 -35.63
CA LYS A 40 -1.91 24.03 -35.29
C LYS A 40 -3.22 24.69 -34.89
N ALA A 41 -3.31 25.15 -33.63
CA ALA A 41 -4.37 26.06 -33.19
C ALA A 41 -4.02 27.51 -33.56
N GLY A 42 -4.97 28.43 -33.41
CA GLY A 42 -4.68 29.86 -33.57
C GLY A 42 -3.63 30.34 -32.56
N TRP A 43 -2.76 31.25 -32.94
CA TRP A 43 -1.65 31.76 -32.12
C TRP A 43 -2.13 32.28 -30.75
N LEU A 44 -3.26 33.00 -30.74
CA LEU A 44 -3.88 33.50 -29.51
C LEU A 44 -4.35 32.35 -28.61
N SER A 45 -4.92 31.29 -29.20
CA SER A 45 -5.35 30.09 -28.45
C SER A 45 -4.14 29.40 -27.82
N ILE A 46 -3.01 29.29 -28.51
CA ILE A 46 -1.76 28.72 -27.99
C ILE A 46 -1.23 29.52 -26.80
N LEU A 47 -1.30 30.84 -26.83
CA LEU A 47 -0.90 31.71 -25.72
C LEU A 47 -1.78 31.48 -24.48
N ILE A 48 -3.11 31.42 -24.68
CA ILE A 48 -4.10 31.11 -23.65
C ILE A 48 -3.83 29.72 -23.07
N PHE A 49 -3.60 28.71 -23.90
CA PHE A 49 -3.33 27.35 -23.44
C PHE A 49 -2.01 27.23 -22.66
N ARG A 50 -0.95 27.97 -23.08
CA ARG A 50 0.30 28.04 -22.32
C ARG A 50 0.09 28.65 -20.94
N PHE A 51 -0.74 29.70 -20.84
CA PHE A 51 -1.01 30.35 -19.56
C PHE A 51 -1.83 29.45 -18.61
N PHE A 52 -2.92 28.85 -19.09
CA PHE A 52 -3.82 28.08 -18.22
C PHE A 52 -3.37 26.63 -17.98
N PHE A 53 -2.71 26.00 -18.95
CA PHE A 53 -2.42 24.55 -18.89
C PHE A 53 -0.99 24.22 -18.47
N ARG A 54 -0.12 25.22 -18.29
CA ARG A 54 1.27 25.00 -17.91
C ARG A 54 1.41 24.21 -16.59
N ASN A 55 0.53 24.46 -15.65
CA ASN A 55 0.61 23.99 -14.27
C ASN A 55 -0.26 22.76 -13.98
N ILE A 56 -0.91 22.18 -14.98
CA ILE A 56 -1.69 20.96 -14.81
C ILE A 56 -0.75 19.76 -14.97
N HIS A 57 -0.67 18.94 -13.94
CA HIS A 57 0.16 17.74 -13.95
C HIS A 57 -0.58 16.56 -14.60
N THR A 58 0.14 15.83 -15.45
CA THR A 58 -0.26 14.51 -15.95
C THR A 58 0.75 13.51 -15.40
N GLY A 59 0.29 12.42 -14.80
CA GLY A 59 1.17 11.35 -14.31
C GLY A 59 1.96 10.70 -15.46
N PRO A 60 3.16 10.15 -15.20
CA PRO A 60 3.93 9.38 -16.18
C PRO A 60 3.21 8.10 -16.63
N GLU A 61 2.33 7.58 -15.80
CA GLU A 61 1.54 6.36 -16.01
C GLU A 61 0.74 6.36 -17.32
N LEU A 62 0.30 7.55 -17.79
CA LEU A 62 -0.43 7.63 -19.05
C LEU A 62 0.46 7.23 -20.24
N LYS A 63 1.72 7.67 -20.26
CA LYS A 63 2.64 7.34 -21.35
C LYS A 63 2.92 5.85 -21.37
N GLU A 64 3.20 5.25 -20.22
CA GLU A 64 3.39 3.80 -20.09
C GLU A 64 2.17 3.00 -20.55
N THR A 65 0.96 3.47 -20.23
CA THR A 65 -0.29 2.87 -20.69
C THR A 65 -0.44 2.97 -22.20
N MET A 66 -0.11 4.12 -22.78
CA MET A 66 -0.17 4.33 -24.23
C MET A 66 0.85 3.49 -24.99
N ASP A 67 2.06 3.34 -24.46
CA ASP A 67 3.13 2.55 -25.08
C ASP A 67 2.82 1.04 -25.10
N ARG A 68 1.87 0.57 -24.29
CA ARG A 68 1.37 -0.83 -24.28
C ARG A 68 0.25 -1.10 -25.28
N LEU A 69 -0.37 -0.06 -25.85
CA LEU A 69 -1.45 -0.27 -26.81
C LEU A 69 -0.88 -0.70 -28.18
N PRO A 70 -1.62 -1.52 -28.95
CA PRO A 70 -1.24 -1.86 -30.31
C PRO A 70 -1.07 -0.59 -31.18
N GLU A 71 -0.08 -0.58 -32.06
CA GLU A 71 0.21 0.59 -32.92
C GLU A 71 -0.96 0.94 -33.86
N ASP A 72 -1.75 -0.05 -34.27
CA ASP A 72 -2.93 0.12 -35.12
C ASP A 72 -4.21 0.46 -34.35
N ALA A 73 -4.18 0.55 -33.02
CA ALA A 73 -5.33 0.81 -32.18
C ALA A 73 -6.01 2.15 -32.50
N ILE A 74 -7.34 2.14 -32.50
CA ILE A 74 -8.16 3.37 -32.56
C ILE A 74 -8.39 3.85 -31.14
N VAL A 75 -7.83 5.02 -30.79
CA VAL A 75 -7.87 5.54 -29.41
C VAL A 75 -8.94 6.62 -29.25
N LEU A 76 -9.77 6.47 -28.21
CA LEU A 76 -10.78 7.44 -27.79
C LEU A 76 -10.60 7.78 -26.31
N TYR A 77 -10.45 9.05 -25.98
CA TYR A 77 -10.49 9.52 -24.60
C TYR A 77 -11.94 9.79 -24.18
N ALA A 78 -12.31 9.28 -23.01
CA ALA A 78 -13.66 9.45 -22.46
C ALA A 78 -13.62 10.28 -21.18
N THR A 79 -14.58 11.20 -21.02
CA THR A 79 -14.78 11.99 -19.81
C THR A 79 -16.17 11.78 -19.21
N PRO A 80 -16.36 11.92 -17.87
CA PRO A 80 -17.66 11.70 -17.25
C PRO A 80 -18.71 12.73 -17.70
N ARG A 81 -18.30 13.97 -17.93
CA ARG A 81 -19.18 15.06 -18.40
C ARG A 81 -18.55 15.80 -19.58
N ARG A 82 -19.41 16.42 -20.39
CA ARG A 82 -18.95 17.25 -21.50
C ARG A 82 -18.13 18.45 -21.00
N SER A 83 -16.84 18.46 -21.29
CA SER A 83 -15.91 19.52 -20.88
C SER A 83 -15.01 19.92 -22.05
N THR A 84 -15.25 21.13 -22.59
CA THR A 84 -14.38 21.69 -23.63
C THR A 84 -12.98 21.97 -23.10
N LEU A 85 -12.87 22.31 -21.81
CA LEU A 85 -11.58 22.55 -21.14
C LEU A 85 -10.71 21.29 -21.15
N GLU A 86 -11.29 20.14 -20.81
CA GLU A 86 -10.57 18.85 -20.79
C GLU A 86 -10.15 18.41 -22.19
N PHE A 87 -11.02 18.60 -23.20
CA PHE A 87 -10.67 18.34 -24.59
C PHE A 87 -9.48 19.18 -25.05
N LEU A 88 -9.48 20.51 -24.81
CA LEU A 88 -8.43 21.43 -25.20
C LEU A 88 -7.14 21.15 -24.43
N PHE A 89 -7.24 20.84 -23.14
CA PHE A 89 -6.10 20.43 -22.32
C PHE A 89 -5.44 19.17 -22.86
N SER A 90 -6.22 18.11 -23.10
CA SER A 90 -5.73 16.83 -23.63
C SER A 90 -5.07 17.03 -24.99
N TRP A 91 -5.70 17.78 -25.89
CA TRP A 91 -5.12 18.12 -27.20
C TRP A 91 -3.78 18.82 -27.06
N PHE A 92 -3.69 19.86 -26.21
CA PHE A 92 -2.50 20.67 -26.05
C PHE A 92 -1.34 19.92 -25.35
N ARG A 93 -1.68 19.14 -24.32
CA ARG A 93 -0.68 18.47 -23.48
C ARG A 93 -0.13 17.22 -24.15
N TYR A 94 -1.00 16.36 -24.69
CA TYR A 94 -0.59 15.08 -25.27
C TYR A 94 0.24 15.27 -26.54
N GLN A 95 -0.07 16.26 -27.34
CA GLN A 95 0.76 16.62 -28.48
C GLN A 95 2.21 16.97 -28.07
N ARG A 96 2.38 17.63 -26.93
CA ARG A 96 3.72 17.97 -26.39
C ARG A 96 4.44 16.80 -25.75
N MET A 97 3.70 15.80 -25.28
CA MET A 97 4.26 14.58 -24.70
C MET A 97 4.55 13.51 -25.76
N GLY A 98 4.29 13.79 -27.04
CA GLY A 98 4.48 12.83 -28.13
C GLY A 98 3.42 11.73 -28.17
N MET A 99 2.29 11.91 -27.45
CA MET A 99 1.21 10.93 -27.39
C MET A 99 0.10 11.23 -28.40
N PRO A 100 -0.77 10.26 -28.73
CA PRO A 100 -1.93 10.46 -29.56
C PRO A 100 -2.86 11.54 -28.98
N ALA A 101 -2.81 12.74 -29.56
CA ALA A 101 -3.62 13.86 -29.11
C ALA A 101 -5.02 13.81 -29.72
N PRO A 102 -6.10 14.04 -28.94
CA PRO A 102 -7.45 13.97 -29.45
C PRO A 102 -7.70 15.10 -30.45
N ARG A 103 -7.98 14.73 -31.71
CA ARG A 103 -8.27 15.70 -32.78
C ARG A 103 -9.74 15.83 -33.09
N ILE A 104 -10.53 14.81 -32.79
CA ILE A 104 -11.96 14.74 -33.09
C ILE A 104 -12.73 14.73 -31.78
N GLY A 105 -13.47 15.79 -31.50
CA GLY A 105 -14.40 15.81 -30.38
C GLY A 105 -15.80 15.45 -30.82
N LEU A 106 -16.28 14.23 -30.54
CA LEU A 106 -17.62 13.83 -30.87
C LEU A 106 -18.63 14.74 -30.13
N ASP A 107 -19.48 15.44 -30.88
CA ASP A 107 -20.41 16.45 -30.36
C ASP A 107 -19.79 17.72 -29.73
N TYR A 108 -18.48 17.96 -29.92
CA TYR A 108 -17.85 19.21 -29.50
C TYR A 108 -17.88 20.26 -30.60
N LYS A 109 -17.88 21.54 -30.22
CA LYS A 109 -17.75 22.69 -31.09
C LYS A 109 -16.48 23.44 -30.74
N VAL A 110 -15.44 23.32 -31.55
CA VAL A 110 -14.09 23.88 -31.28
C VAL A 110 -13.61 24.88 -32.34
N ILE A 111 -14.53 25.38 -33.13
CA ILE A 111 -14.23 26.33 -34.25
C ILE A 111 -13.49 27.57 -33.76
N ILE A 112 -13.83 28.10 -32.60
CA ILE A 112 -13.24 29.36 -32.04
C ILE A 112 -11.74 29.20 -31.75
N PHE A 113 -11.25 27.98 -31.52
CA PHE A 113 -9.84 27.73 -31.19
C PHE A 113 -8.96 27.44 -32.39
N GLN A 114 -9.54 27.50 -33.59
CA GLN A 114 -8.81 27.30 -34.83
C GLN A 114 -8.22 28.65 -35.36
N PRO A 115 -7.27 28.60 -36.31
CA PRO A 115 -6.81 29.80 -37.00
C PRO A 115 -7.98 30.55 -37.64
N ILE A 116 -7.96 31.89 -37.54
CA ILE A 116 -9.09 32.76 -37.94
C ILE A 116 -9.54 32.46 -39.36
N LEU A 117 -8.61 32.39 -40.31
CA LEU A 117 -8.90 32.14 -41.74
C LEU A 117 -9.65 30.78 -41.95
N ARG A 118 -9.30 29.78 -41.12
CA ARG A 118 -9.97 28.52 -41.18
C ARG A 118 -11.37 28.55 -40.55
N SER A 119 -11.53 29.25 -39.44
CA SER A 119 -12.83 29.47 -38.81
C SER A 119 -13.80 30.16 -39.76
N ILE A 120 -13.33 31.14 -40.48
CA ILE A 120 -14.09 31.87 -41.55
C ILE A 120 -14.48 30.89 -42.67
N ARG A 121 -13.52 30.11 -43.17
CA ARG A 121 -13.76 29.10 -44.20
C ARG A 121 -14.83 28.07 -43.79
N ILE A 122 -14.72 27.52 -42.57
CA ILE A 122 -15.68 26.58 -41.99
C ILE A 122 -17.10 27.24 -41.95
N PHE A 123 -17.17 28.48 -41.51
CA PHE A 123 -18.42 29.23 -41.45
C PHE A 123 -19.07 29.34 -42.81
N PHE A 124 -18.35 29.82 -43.84
CA PHE A 124 -18.85 29.94 -45.19
C PHE A 124 -19.25 28.61 -45.81
N THR A 125 -18.48 27.53 -45.64
CA THR A 125 -18.78 26.21 -46.13
C THR A 125 -20.10 25.67 -45.51
N ARG A 126 -20.31 25.91 -44.21
CA ARG A 126 -21.54 25.53 -43.53
C ARG A 126 -22.77 26.33 -43.94
N ALA A 127 -22.58 27.63 -44.14
CA ALA A 127 -23.63 28.53 -44.64
C ALA A 127 -24.07 28.10 -46.05
N LEU A 128 -23.10 27.82 -46.92
CA LEU A 128 -23.38 27.33 -48.27
C LEU A 128 -24.10 25.98 -48.26
N TYR A 129 -23.64 25.03 -47.42
CA TYR A 129 -24.29 23.73 -47.26
C TYR A 129 -25.74 23.88 -46.76
N LEU A 130 -25.99 24.79 -45.80
CA LEU A 130 -27.34 25.09 -45.32
C LEU A 130 -28.24 25.65 -46.42
N LEU A 131 -27.70 26.57 -47.23
CA LEU A 131 -28.43 27.15 -48.34
C LEU A 131 -28.76 26.15 -49.47
N THR A 132 -27.87 25.18 -49.69
CA THR A 132 -28.05 24.17 -50.76
C THR A 132 -28.89 22.98 -50.34
N HIS A 133 -28.89 22.61 -49.02
CA HIS A 133 -29.54 21.37 -48.52
C HIS A 133 -30.64 21.66 -47.49
N PHE A 134 -30.87 22.92 -47.12
CA PHE A 134 -31.87 23.33 -46.10
C PHE A 134 -31.75 22.62 -44.75
N ARG A 135 -30.61 21.98 -44.51
CA ARG A 135 -30.26 21.29 -43.25
C ARG A 135 -28.75 21.32 -43.01
N LEU A 136 -28.35 21.24 -41.75
CA LEU A 136 -26.94 21.09 -41.40
C LEU A 136 -26.52 19.61 -41.55
N ALA A 137 -25.30 19.37 -42.08
CA ALA A 137 -24.76 18.03 -42.18
C ALA A 137 -24.59 17.44 -40.77
N ASP A 138 -25.11 16.23 -40.53
CA ASP A 138 -24.88 15.48 -39.31
C ASP A 138 -23.64 14.60 -39.49
N PRO A 139 -22.57 14.80 -38.71
CA PRO A 139 -21.31 14.04 -38.84
C PRO A 139 -21.44 12.54 -38.66
N TYR A 140 -22.51 12.07 -38.02
CA TYR A 140 -22.78 10.64 -37.84
C TYR A 140 -23.34 10.01 -39.12
N THR A 141 -24.34 10.63 -39.72
CA THR A 141 -24.98 10.12 -40.91
C THR A 141 -24.16 10.26 -42.20
N THR A 142 -23.27 11.27 -42.25
CA THR A 142 -22.30 11.44 -43.36
C THR A 142 -21.10 10.51 -43.29
N GLY A 143 -20.98 9.71 -42.23
CA GLY A 143 -19.80 8.86 -41.99
C GLY A 143 -18.51 9.59 -41.62
N PHE A 144 -18.62 10.92 -41.43
CA PHE A 144 -17.43 11.76 -41.16
C PHE A 144 -16.59 11.27 -39.95
N TYR A 145 -17.24 10.99 -38.80
CA TYR A 145 -16.54 10.50 -37.62
C TYR A 145 -15.90 9.14 -37.86
N ARG A 146 -16.61 8.22 -38.50
CA ARG A 146 -16.10 6.90 -38.84
C ARG A 146 -14.85 6.96 -39.69
N ASN A 147 -14.90 7.70 -40.81
CA ASN A 147 -13.78 7.81 -41.75
C ASN A 147 -12.53 8.39 -41.05
N ARG A 148 -12.72 9.42 -40.25
CA ARG A 148 -11.61 10.04 -39.54
C ARG A 148 -10.97 9.16 -38.46
N LEU A 149 -11.77 8.38 -37.73
CA LEU A 149 -11.27 7.42 -36.76
C LEU A 149 -10.52 6.28 -37.45
N MET A 150 -11.03 5.80 -38.58
CA MET A 150 -10.37 4.81 -39.41
C MET A 150 -9.05 5.30 -40.05
N GLU A 151 -8.94 6.59 -40.35
CA GLU A 151 -7.68 7.24 -40.76
C GLU A 151 -6.63 7.34 -39.62
N GLY A 152 -6.91 6.84 -38.42
CA GLY A 152 -6.01 6.86 -37.27
C GLY A 152 -6.06 8.15 -36.45
N HIS A 153 -7.09 8.98 -36.62
CA HIS A 153 -7.28 10.14 -35.78
C HIS A 153 -7.88 9.78 -34.43
N THR A 154 -7.27 10.27 -33.36
CA THR A 154 -7.73 10.05 -31.97
C THR A 154 -9.00 10.85 -31.68
N GLY A 155 -9.99 10.18 -31.07
CA GLY A 155 -11.27 10.76 -30.71
C GLY A 155 -11.36 11.22 -29.24
N PHE A 156 -12.40 12.01 -28.94
CA PHE A 156 -12.76 12.46 -27.61
C PHE A 156 -14.26 12.41 -27.40
N ILE A 157 -14.71 11.74 -26.37
CA ILE A 157 -16.11 11.50 -26.05
C ILE A 157 -16.46 11.87 -24.61
N TYR A 158 -17.73 11.93 -24.28
CA TYR A 158 -18.20 12.15 -22.92
C TYR A 158 -19.39 11.27 -22.58
N LEU A 159 -19.49 10.85 -21.30
CA LEU A 159 -20.55 9.94 -20.88
C LEU A 159 -21.92 10.63 -20.77
N SER A 160 -21.94 11.84 -20.20
CA SER A 160 -23.20 12.54 -19.96
C SER A 160 -23.17 14.02 -20.34
N SER A 161 -24.28 14.52 -20.86
CA SER A 161 -24.58 15.94 -20.98
C SER A 161 -26.09 16.15 -21.10
N LYS A 162 -26.59 17.32 -20.68
CA LYS A 162 -28.01 17.70 -20.83
C LYS A 162 -28.46 17.61 -22.29
N ARG A 163 -27.67 18.14 -23.22
CA ARG A 163 -27.95 18.08 -24.64
C ARG A 163 -27.87 16.66 -25.24
N GLY A 164 -26.99 15.81 -24.71
CA GLY A 164 -26.88 14.42 -25.14
C GLY A 164 -28.08 13.59 -24.70
N PHE A 165 -28.64 13.87 -23.54
CA PHE A 165 -29.87 13.26 -23.06
C PHE A 165 -31.04 13.65 -23.94
N GLU A 166 -31.26 14.95 -24.20
CA GLU A 166 -32.31 15.47 -25.10
C GLU A 166 -32.20 14.86 -26.51
N ARG A 167 -30.98 14.73 -27.01
CA ARG A 167 -30.72 14.16 -28.35
C ARG A 167 -31.13 12.70 -28.44
N ARG A 168 -30.83 11.89 -27.45
CA ARG A 168 -31.13 10.45 -27.43
C ARG A 168 -32.62 10.17 -27.20
N PHE A 169 -33.17 10.77 -26.17
CA PHE A 169 -34.51 10.42 -25.70
C PHE A 169 -35.63 11.24 -26.35
N LEU A 170 -35.36 12.50 -26.69
CA LEU A 170 -36.38 13.38 -27.26
C LEU A 170 -36.30 13.50 -28.79
N LYS A 171 -35.09 13.33 -29.36
CA LYS A 171 -34.88 13.55 -30.81
C LYS A 171 -34.45 12.29 -31.58
N SER A 172 -34.37 11.15 -30.93
CA SER A 172 -33.98 9.82 -31.48
C SER A 172 -32.76 9.88 -32.44
N ARG A 173 -31.74 10.70 -32.10
CA ARG A 173 -30.56 10.87 -32.93
C ARG A 173 -29.47 9.88 -32.52
N THR A 174 -28.59 9.54 -33.47
CA THR A 174 -27.46 8.64 -33.26
C THR A 174 -26.62 9.05 -32.05
N ASP A 175 -26.36 8.10 -31.17
CA ASP A 175 -25.52 8.27 -29.98
C ASP A 175 -24.06 8.01 -30.32
N ALA A 176 -23.14 8.77 -29.71
CA ALA A 176 -21.70 8.61 -29.93
C ALA A 176 -21.21 7.21 -29.56
N PHE A 177 -21.72 6.61 -28.47
CA PHE A 177 -21.31 5.27 -28.03
C PHE A 177 -21.86 4.17 -28.93
N SER A 178 -23.12 4.30 -29.41
CA SER A 178 -23.67 3.37 -30.38
C SER A 178 -22.82 3.39 -31.67
N HIS A 179 -22.46 4.61 -32.15
CA HIS A 179 -21.64 4.77 -33.35
C HIS A 179 -20.22 4.12 -33.19
N ILE A 180 -19.62 4.18 -32.00
CA ILE A 180 -18.31 3.55 -31.73
C ILE A 180 -18.43 2.02 -31.66
N ILE A 181 -19.52 1.48 -31.11
CA ILE A 181 -19.81 0.05 -31.12
C ILE A 181 -19.98 -0.45 -32.54
N ASP A 182 -20.77 0.28 -33.38
CA ASP A 182 -20.94 -0.05 -34.79
C ASP A 182 -19.60 0.04 -35.55
N LEU A 183 -18.76 1.01 -35.23
CA LEU A 183 -17.39 1.10 -35.77
C LEU A 183 -16.58 -0.15 -35.45
N GLN A 184 -16.56 -0.62 -34.19
CA GLN A 184 -15.81 -1.82 -33.81
C GLN A 184 -16.32 -3.08 -34.51
N LYS A 185 -17.63 -3.17 -34.79
CA LYS A 185 -18.22 -4.30 -35.53
C LYS A 185 -17.78 -4.36 -36.99
N ILE A 186 -17.35 -3.24 -37.55
CA ILE A 186 -16.98 -3.12 -38.98
C ILE A 186 -15.47 -3.25 -39.15
N THR A 187 -14.66 -2.91 -38.15
CA THR A 187 -13.20 -2.91 -38.25
C THR A 187 -12.55 -4.01 -37.43
N GLU A 188 -11.49 -4.62 -37.98
CA GLU A 188 -10.64 -5.55 -37.24
C GLU A 188 -9.70 -4.86 -36.26
N ARG A 189 -9.41 -3.57 -36.46
CA ARG A 189 -8.57 -2.77 -35.57
C ARG A 189 -9.23 -2.59 -34.22
N PRO A 190 -8.51 -2.85 -33.10
CA PRO A 190 -9.11 -2.71 -31.78
C PRO A 190 -9.36 -1.24 -31.43
N VAL A 191 -10.55 -0.97 -30.91
CA VAL A 191 -10.94 0.36 -30.41
C VAL A 191 -10.74 0.39 -28.90
N TYR A 192 -9.91 1.30 -28.42
CA TYR A 192 -9.65 1.51 -27.00
C TYR A 192 -10.30 2.81 -26.50
N ILE A 193 -11.06 2.69 -25.42
CA ILE A 193 -11.64 3.83 -24.72
C ILE A 193 -10.84 4.05 -23.45
N ILE A 194 -10.21 5.22 -23.31
CA ILE A 194 -9.40 5.62 -22.16
C ILE A 194 -10.21 6.57 -21.29
N PRO A 195 -10.71 6.13 -20.11
CA PRO A 195 -11.40 7.00 -19.18
C PRO A 195 -10.42 7.97 -18.54
N GLN A 196 -10.75 9.26 -18.58
CA GLN A 196 -9.94 10.31 -17.98
C GLN A 196 -10.80 11.37 -17.27
N THR A 197 -10.25 11.96 -16.19
CA THR A 197 -10.96 13.01 -15.44
C THR A 197 -9.98 14.08 -14.97
N LEU A 198 -10.35 15.35 -15.13
CA LEU A 198 -9.61 16.49 -14.62
C LEU A 198 -10.12 16.86 -13.24
N PHE A 199 -9.27 16.71 -12.24
CA PHE A 199 -9.57 17.03 -10.84
C PHE A 199 -9.11 18.44 -10.49
N PHE A 200 -9.98 19.20 -9.79
CA PHE A 200 -9.72 20.56 -9.29
C PHE A 200 -9.45 20.60 -7.79
N GLY A 201 -9.29 19.45 -7.14
CA GLY A 201 -9.02 19.29 -5.71
C GLY A 201 -9.10 17.84 -5.30
N ILE A 202 -8.70 17.55 -4.07
CA ILE A 202 -8.69 16.21 -3.45
C ILE A 202 -9.68 16.11 -2.27
N THR A 203 -10.53 17.13 -2.07
CA THR A 203 -11.48 17.12 -0.95
C THR A 203 -12.69 16.26 -1.28
N PRO A 204 -13.10 15.35 -0.38
CA PRO A 204 -14.33 14.58 -0.53
C PRO A 204 -15.57 15.46 -0.65
N HIS A 205 -16.56 14.96 -1.36
CA HIS A 205 -17.87 15.59 -1.43
C HIS A 205 -18.56 15.53 -0.07
N ARG A 206 -19.31 16.60 0.28
CA ARG A 206 -20.15 16.65 1.48
C ARG A 206 -21.60 16.64 1.05
N ASP A 207 -22.43 15.87 1.73
CA ASP A 207 -23.88 15.87 1.46
C ASP A 207 -24.52 17.24 1.74
N THR A 208 -23.99 17.97 2.71
CA THR A 208 -24.41 19.36 2.98
C THR A 208 -23.48 20.35 2.30
N PRO A 209 -23.93 21.05 1.23
CA PRO A 209 -23.10 22.05 0.56
C PRO A 209 -22.86 23.27 1.47
N SER A 210 -21.62 23.75 1.49
CA SER A 210 -21.27 25.02 2.12
C SER A 210 -21.86 26.18 1.32
N ILE A 211 -22.08 27.36 1.96
CA ILE A 211 -22.49 28.59 1.28
C ILE A 211 -21.57 28.93 0.10
N ILE A 212 -20.26 28.65 0.25
CA ILE A 212 -19.26 28.83 -0.84
C ILE A 212 -19.52 27.83 -1.96
N ASP A 213 -19.93 26.61 -1.66
CA ASP A 213 -20.24 25.59 -2.67
C ASP A 213 -21.55 25.88 -3.40
N LEU A 214 -22.50 26.54 -2.75
CA LEU A 214 -23.74 27.05 -3.38
C LEU A 214 -23.45 28.16 -4.40
N ILE A 215 -22.54 29.08 -4.10
CA ILE A 215 -22.24 30.26 -4.95
C ILE A 215 -21.25 29.89 -6.08
N PHE A 216 -20.22 29.14 -5.76
CA PHE A 216 -19.08 28.88 -6.67
C PHE A 216 -19.02 27.45 -7.20
N GLY A 217 -19.97 26.59 -6.85
CA GLY A 217 -19.97 25.15 -7.13
C GLY A 217 -19.09 24.37 -6.15
N SER A 218 -19.34 23.08 -6.02
CA SER A 218 -18.56 22.20 -5.13
C SER A 218 -17.08 22.11 -5.56
N ALA A 219 -16.23 21.64 -4.68
CA ALA A 219 -14.81 21.43 -5.01
C ALA A 219 -14.61 20.38 -6.13
N GLU A 220 -15.56 19.45 -6.29
CA GLU A 220 -15.57 18.43 -7.34
C GLU A 220 -16.12 18.93 -8.67
N ASP A 221 -17.14 19.78 -8.64
CA ASP A 221 -17.72 20.38 -9.81
C ASP A 221 -17.75 21.92 -9.65
N PRO A 222 -16.57 22.54 -9.68
CA PRO A 222 -16.47 23.97 -9.48
C PRO A 222 -17.13 24.71 -10.63
N GLY A 223 -17.92 25.74 -10.29
CA GLY A 223 -18.50 26.64 -11.29
C GLY A 223 -17.41 27.25 -12.19
N LYS A 224 -17.80 27.77 -13.34
CA LYS A 224 -16.87 28.31 -14.37
C LYS A 224 -15.87 29.32 -13.77
N ILE A 225 -16.31 30.17 -12.87
CA ILE A 225 -15.48 31.20 -12.22
C ILE A 225 -14.46 30.52 -11.28
N ARG A 226 -14.87 29.54 -10.47
CA ARG A 226 -13.96 28.82 -9.56
C ARG A 226 -12.92 28.01 -10.32
N ARG A 227 -13.28 27.38 -11.44
CA ARG A 227 -12.35 26.69 -12.35
C ARG A 227 -11.29 27.65 -12.87
N LEU A 228 -11.71 28.82 -13.36
CA LEU A 228 -10.81 29.84 -13.88
C LEU A 228 -9.87 30.35 -12.80
N LEU A 229 -10.40 30.72 -11.62
CA LEU A 229 -9.61 31.20 -10.49
C LEU A 229 -8.62 30.15 -9.98
N THR A 230 -9.00 28.86 -9.97
CA THR A 230 -8.10 27.78 -9.55
C THR A 230 -6.96 27.56 -10.55
N LEU A 231 -7.21 27.72 -11.83
CA LEU A 231 -6.19 27.62 -12.88
C LEU A 231 -5.23 28.83 -12.86
N VAL A 232 -5.74 30.02 -12.53
CA VAL A 232 -4.94 31.25 -12.44
C VAL A 232 -4.11 31.32 -11.15
N ARG A 233 -4.68 30.89 -10.02
CA ARG A 233 -3.93 30.79 -8.77
C ARG A 233 -2.84 29.73 -8.93
N ARG A 234 -1.58 30.14 -8.99
CA ARG A 234 -0.35 29.33 -9.20
C ARG A 234 -0.11 28.19 -8.20
N ASN A 235 -1.13 27.65 -7.57
CA ASN A 235 -1.01 26.54 -6.60
C ASN A 235 -0.96 25.21 -7.37
N ASN A 236 0.23 24.85 -7.82
CA ASN A 236 0.56 23.77 -8.77
C ASN A 236 0.06 22.36 -8.40
N GLN A 237 -0.35 22.13 -7.16
CA GLN A 237 -0.72 20.79 -6.70
C GLN A 237 -2.22 20.46 -6.77
N LYS A 238 -3.07 21.43 -7.06
CA LYS A 238 -4.53 21.27 -6.94
C LYS A 238 -5.23 20.78 -8.20
N VAL A 239 -4.63 20.95 -9.38
CA VAL A 239 -5.26 20.53 -10.64
C VAL A 239 -4.39 19.50 -11.34
N PHE A 240 -4.96 18.33 -11.60
CA PHE A 240 -4.26 17.26 -12.28
C PHE A 240 -5.25 16.38 -13.08
N MET A 241 -4.73 15.71 -14.11
CA MET A 241 -5.45 14.73 -14.90
C MET A 241 -5.13 13.32 -14.40
N ASP A 242 -6.14 12.51 -14.16
CA ASP A 242 -6.01 11.09 -13.83
C ASP A 242 -6.70 10.20 -14.87
N PHE A 243 -6.24 8.96 -14.99
CA PHE A 243 -6.64 7.99 -16.00
C PHE A 243 -6.99 6.67 -15.32
N SER A 244 -7.93 5.96 -15.92
CA SER A 244 -8.23 4.57 -15.60
C SER A 244 -7.71 3.65 -16.70
N GLU A 245 -7.71 2.34 -16.44
CA GLU A 245 -7.31 1.34 -17.43
C GLU A 245 -8.12 1.47 -18.72
N PRO A 246 -7.48 1.34 -19.91
CA PRO A 246 -8.16 1.37 -21.19
C PRO A 246 -9.16 0.22 -21.33
N ILE A 247 -10.34 0.51 -21.86
CA ILE A 247 -11.33 -0.51 -22.17
C ILE A 247 -11.16 -0.90 -23.65
N CYS A 248 -10.73 -2.13 -23.92
CA CYS A 248 -10.74 -2.69 -25.27
C CYS A 248 -12.19 -3.02 -25.66
N LEU A 249 -12.71 -2.37 -26.68
CA LEU A 249 -14.09 -2.54 -27.09
C LEU A 249 -14.32 -3.90 -27.79
N LYS A 250 -13.27 -4.43 -28.43
CA LYS A 250 -13.32 -5.78 -29.06
C LYS A 250 -13.53 -6.85 -28.00
N ASP A 251 -12.77 -6.78 -26.89
CA ASP A 251 -12.87 -7.73 -25.78
C ASP A 251 -14.20 -7.57 -25.03
N PHE A 252 -14.61 -6.33 -24.78
CA PHE A 252 -15.91 -6.02 -24.18
C PHE A 252 -17.08 -6.64 -24.96
N LEU A 253 -17.08 -6.54 -26.29
CA LEU A 253 -18.14 -7.11 -27.15
C LEU A 253 -18.09 -8.64 -27.23
N ALA A 254 -16.94 -9.24 -26.92
CA ALA A 254 -16.77 -10.69 -26.88
C ALA A 254 -17.20 -11.33 -25.54
N GLU A 255 -17.41 -10.53 -24.48
CA GLU A 255 -17.89 -11.02 -23.18
C GLU A 255 -19.22 -11.78 -23.34
N PRO A 256 -19.39 -12.97 -22.70
CA PRO A 256 -20.57 -13.81 -22.85
C PRO A 256 -21.91 -13.08 -22.57
N GLU A 257 -21.90 -12.17 -21.57
CA GLU A 257 -23.06 -11.39 -21.16
C GLU A 257 -23.44 -10.29 -22.17
N ILE A 258 -22.51 -9.89 -23.03
CA ILE A 258 -22.66 -8.76 -23.98
C ILE A 258 -22.87 -9.24 -25.42
N LYS A 259 -22.24 -10.35 -25.80
CA LYS A 259 -22.15 -10.83 -27.20
C LYS A 259 -23.50 -11.00 -27.91
N GLY A 260 -24.55 -11.37 -27.20
CA GLY A 260 -25.87 -11.62 -27.77
C GLY A 260 -26.81 -10.42 -27.71
N LEU A 261 -26.40 -9.30 -27.15
CA LEU A 261 -27.27 -8.16 -26.94
C LEU A 261 -27.40 -7.28 -28.20
N SER A 262 -28.53 -6.57 -28.31
CA SER A 262 -28.70 -5.52 -29.32
C SER A 262 -27.67 -4.40 -29.11
N THR A 263 -27.32 -3.66 -30.20
CA THR A 263 -26.39 -2.53 -30.12
C THR A 263 -26.81 -1.49 -29.07
N GLU A 264 -28.11 -1.30 -28.88
CA GLU A 264 -28.64 -0.39 -27.87
C GLU A 264 -28.34 -0.87 -26.45
N ASN A 265 -28.55 -2.15 -26.17
CA ASN A 265 -28.24 -2.76 -24.89
C ASN A 265 -26.72 -2.82 -24.64
N GLN A 266 -25.92 -3.15 -25.65
CA GLN A 266 -24.47 -3.08 -25.59
C GLN A 266 -23.98 -1.65 -25.24
N THR A 267 -24.61 -0.64 -25.83
CA THR A 267 -24.32 0.78 -25.52
C THR A 267 -24.68 1.12 -24.07
N LEU A 268 -25.78 0.60 -23.56
CA LEU A 268 -26.21 0.81 -22.19
C LEU A 268 -25.20 0.16 -21.20
N GLN A 269 -24.79 -1.07 -21.50
CA GLN A 269 -23.78 -1.77 -20.64
C GLN A 269 -22.43 -1.08 -20.67
N LEU A 270 -21.96 -0.63 -21.85
CA LEU A 270 -20.72 0.14 -21.96
C LEU A 270 -20.80 1.44 -21.14
N ARG A 271 -21.92 2.14 -21.17
CA ARG A 271 -22.14 3.34 -20.34
C ARG A 271 -22.15 3.04 -18.86
N ARG A 272 -22.75 1.93 -18.42
CA ARG A 272 -22.74 1.49 -17.03
C ARG A 272 -21.32 1.17 -16.57
N ARG A 273 -20.53 0.47 -17.40
CA ARG A 273 -19.13 0.16 -17.14
C ARG A 273 -18.30 1.42 -16.99
N LEU A 274 -18.40 2.36 -17.90
CA LEU A 274 -17.72 3.65 -17.82
C LEU A 274 -18.15 4.47 -16.60
N GLN A 275 -19.44 4.48 -16.25
CA GLN A 275 -19.94 5.17 -15.07
C GLN A 275 -19.34 4.58 -13.79
N LYS A 276 -19.28 3.25 -13.67
CA LYS A 276 -18.64 2.53 -12.58
C LYS A 276 -17.15 2.91 -12.49
N THR A 277 -16.44 2.87 -13.63
CA THR A 277 -15.01 3.25 -13.71
C THR A 277 -14.77 4.67 -13.23
N PHE A 278 -15.55 5.65 -13.70
CA PHE A 278 -15.43 7.05 -13.24
C PHE A 278 -15.78 7.22 -11.77
N THR A 279 -16.73 6.46 -11.25
CA THR A 279 -17.07 6.50 -9.82
C THR A 279 -15.91 5.99 -8.97
N LEU A 280 -15.34 4.84 -9.32
CA LEU A 280 -14.18 4.27 -8.62
C LEU A 280 -12.94 5.16 -8.76
N GLN A 281 -12.67 5.71 -9.95
CA GLN A 281 -11.60 6.68 -10.17
C GLN A 281 -11.76 7.90 -9.25
N ARG A 282 -12.94 8.44 -9.13
CA ARG A 282 -13.22 9.55 -8.23
C ARG A 282 -13.01 9.15 -6.78
N GLN A 283 -13.57 8.02 -6.36
CA GLN A 283 -13.43 7.52 -4.99
C GLN A 283 -11.97 7.26 -4.61
N SER A 284 -11.14 6.77 -5.54
CA SER A 284 -9.71 6.54 -5.28
C SER A 284 -8.91 7.82 -5.05
N ILE A 285 -9.41 8.99 -5.44
CA ILE A 285 -8.72 10.28 -5.35
C ILE A 285 -9.35 11.19 -4.29
N THR A 286 -10.66 11.43 -4.38
CA THR A 286 -11.37 12.32 -3.47
C THR A 286 -11.95 11.59 -2.26
N GLY A 287 -12.01 10.27 -2.30
CA GLY A 287 -12.72 9.45 -1.34
C GLY A 287 -14.23 9.40 -1.57
N PRO A 288 -14.93 8.56 -0.81
CA PRO A 288 -16.39 8.50 -0.79
C PRO A 288 -17.02 9.80 -0.28
N VAL A 289 -18.32 9.92 -0.46
CA VAL A 289 -19.10 11.04 0.10
C VAL A 289 -19.08 10.99 1.61
N LEU A 290 -18.71 12.10 2.26
CA LEU A 290 -18.65 12.19 3.70
C LEU A 290 -20.02 12.56 4.26
N LYS A 291 -20.68 11.61 4.92
CA LYS A 291 -21.88 11.83 5.72
C LYS A 291 -21.55 12.42 7.11
N GLN A 292 -22.49 13.13 7.71
CA GLN A 292 -22.34 13.51 9.11
C GLN A 292 -22.38 12.25 9.99
N ARG A 293 -21.63 12.26 11.11
CA ARG A 293 -21.58 11.11 12.02
C ARG A 293 -22.97 10.66 12.49
N THR A 294 -23.84 11.61 12.82
CA THR A 294 -25.23 11.33 13.23
C THR A 294 -26.04 10.66 12.13
N GLU A 295 -25.89 11.13 10.89
CA GLU A 295 -26.54 10.58 9.71
C GLU A 295 -26.05 9.15 9.41
N LEU A 296 -24.73 8.89 9.52
CA LEU A 296 -24.15 7.56 9.37
C LEU A 296 -24.73 6.60 10.43
N ILE A 297 -24.75 7.00 11.69
CA ILE A 297 -25.30 6.21 12.80
C ILE A 297 -26.79 5.92 12.56
N GLU A 298 -27.55 6.90 12.16
CA GLU A 298 -28.98 6.74 11.89
C GLU A 298 -29.21 5.82 10.69
N SER A 299 -28.45 5.97 9.61
CA SER A 299 -28.54 5.09 8.44
C SER A 299 -28.24 3.62 8.77
N ILE A 300 -27.30 3.38 9.67
CA ILE A 300 -26.99 2.02 10.14
C ILE A 300 -28.13 1.49 11.02
N LEU A 301 -28.60 2.28 12.00
CA LEU A 301 -29.67 1.87 12.91
C LEU A 301 -31.01 1.60 12.21
N THR A 302 -31.29 2.31 11.12
CA THR A 302 -32.55 2.15 10.35
C THR A 302 -32.43 1.08 9.26
N SER A 303 -31.23 0.54 9.00
CA SER A 303 -31.06 -0.51 8.00
C SER A 303 -31.85 -1.78 8.37
N GLU A 304 -32.45 -2.44 7.39
CA GLU A 304 -33.21 -3.69 7.60
C GLU A 304 -32.43 -4.74 8.37
N LYS A 305 -31.12 -4.83 8.08
CA LYS A 305 -30.21 -5.76 8.75
C LYS A 305 -30.15 -5.49 10.26
N VAL A 306 -29.98 -4.24 10.66
CA VAL A 306 -29.91 -3.86 12.09
C VAL A 306 -31.28 -4.01 12.73
N GLN A 307 -32.37 -3.67 12.06
CA GLN A 307 -33.71 -3.88 12.61
C GLN A 307 -33.95 -5.36 12.96
N ARG A 308 -33.59 -6.30 12.08
CA ARG A 308 -33.64 -7.74 12.37
C ARG A 308 -32.76 -8.13 13.58
N ILE A 309 -31.55 -7.56 13.66
CA ILE A 309 -30.64 -7.78 14.80
C ILE A 309 -31.27 -7.32 16.11
N LEU A 310 -31.94 -6.16 16.10
CA LEU A 310 -32.61 -5.62 17.29
C LEU A 310 -33.82 -6.48 17.70
N GLU A 311 -34.62 -6.94 16.76
CA GLU A 311 -35.75 -7.84 17.01
C GLU A 311 -35.31 -9.19 17.61
N GLU A 312 -34.21 -9.75 17.10
CA GLU A 312 -33.63 -10.98 17.66
C GLU A 312 -33.13 -10.76 19.09
N GLU A 313 -32.42 -9.63 19.34
CA GLU A 313 -31.93 -9.31 20.69
C GLU A 313 -33.08 -9.04 21.67
N VAL A 314 -34.19 -8.45 21.22
CA VAL A 314 -35.43 -8.31 22.03
C VAL A 314 -35.94 -9.67 22.46
N ARG A 315 -36.03 -10.62 21.53
CA ARG A 315 -36.46 -12.01 21.80
C ARG A 315 -35.54 -12.73 22.77
N ASP A 316 -34.24 -12.61 22.56
CA ASP A 316 -33.20 -13.32 23.33
C ASP A 316 -33.05 -12.73 24.74
N SER A 317 -33.16 -11.40 24.90
CA SER A 317 -32.89 -10.71 26.18
C SER A 317 -34.16 -10.40 27.00
N GLY A 318 -35.36 -10.54 26.43
CA GLY A 318 -36.65 -10.15 27.07
C GLY A 318 -36.81 -8.63 27.31
N LYS A 319 -35.91 -7.79 26.75
CA LYS A 319 -35.97 -6.34 26.88
C LYS A 319 -36.86 -5.74 25.79
N ASN A 320 -37.43 -4.55 26.07
CA ASN A 320 -38.22 -3.83 25.09
C ASN A 320 -37.34 -3.24 23.96
N LEU A 321 -37.91 -3.08 22.77
CA LEU A 321 -37.20 -2.58 21.59
C LEU A 321 -36.52 -1.20 21.79
N PRO A 322 -37.13 -0.21 22.44
CA PRO A 322 -36.47 1.06 22.71
C PRO A 322 -35.19 0.93 23.54
N ALA A 323 -35.14 0.05 24.52
CA ALA A 323 -33.96 -0.17 25.36
C ALA A 323 -32.83 -0.86 24.55
N VAL A 324 -33.18 -1.84 23.73
CA VAL A 324 -32.21 -2.52 22.85
C VAL A 324 -31.69 -1.54 21.79
N ARG A 325 -32.56 -0.73 21.18
CA ARG A 325 -32.17 0.30 20.21
C ARG A 325 -31.27 1.36 20.84
N LYS A 326 -31.57 1.82 22.05
CA LYS A 326 -30.68 2.74 22.78
C LYS A 326 -29.30 2.13 22.99
N LYS A 327 -29.23 0.86 23.42
CA LYS A 327 -27.97 0.14 23.62
C LYS A 327 -27.17 0.01 22.32
N ALA A 328 -27.83 -0.25 21.18
CA ALA A 328 -27.18 -0.30 19.88
C ALA A 328 -26.66 1.08 19.44
N ASN A 329 -27.42 2.14 19.69
CA ASN A 329 -26.98 3.53 19.47
C ASN A 329 -25.75 3.87 20.33
N ASP A 330 -25.76 3.53 21.63
CA ASP A 330 -24.62 3.76 22.51
C ASP A 330 -23.36 3.02 22.03
N TYR A 331 -23.53 1.83 21.44
CA TYR A 331 -22.43 1.09 20.80
C TYR A 331 -21.90 1.78 19.54
N LEU A 332 -22.79 2.28 18.67
CA LEU A 332 -22.37 3.05 17.49
C LEU A 332 -21.68 4.36 17.88
N ASP A 333 -22.17 5.02 18.93
CA ASP A 333 -21.50 6.20 19.50
C ASP A 333 -20.13 5.88 20.08
N GLU A 334 -19.95 4.69 20.65
CA GLU A 334 -18.63 4.20 21.06
C GLU A 334 -17.72 3.96 19.85
N ILE A 335 -18.23 3.31 18.80
CA ILE A 335 -17.45 2.83 17.64
C ILE A 335 -17.17 3.95 16.63
N ALA A 336 -18.18 4.68 16.17
CA ALA A 336 -18.14 5.45 14.94
C ALA A 336 -17.11 6.59 14.94
N ALA A 337 -16.37 6.72 13.83
CA ALA A 337 -15.51 7.85 13.55
C ALA A 337 -16.31 9.15 13.35
N ASN A 338 -15.65 10.28 13.45
CA ASN A 338 -16.18 11.61 13.13
C ASN A 338 -15.25 12.31 12.13
N TYR A 339 -15.07 11.68 10.98
CA TYR A 339 -14.10 12.08 10.00
C TYR A 339 -14.27 13.53 9.55
N SER A 340 -13.22 14.33 9.61
CA SER A 340 -13.26 15.76 9.27
C SER A 340 -12.01 16.20 8.52
N MET A 341 -12.20 16.81 7.36
CA MET A 341 -11.10 17.42 6.60
C MET A 341 -10.40 18.56 7.34
N GLY A 342 -11.07 19.17 8.32
CA GLY A 342 -10.45 20.17 9.21
C GLY A 342 -9.37 19.54 10.07
N TRP A 343 -9.66 18.40 10.69
CA TRP A 343 -8.69 17.66 11.49
C TRP A 343 -7.55 17.08 10.64
N ILE A 344 -7.83 16.58 9.42
CA ILE A 344 -6.77 16.10 8.51
C ILE A 344 -5.76 17.22 8.19
N LYS A 345 -6.22 18.46 7.97
CA LYS A 345 -5.32 19.61 7.76
C LYS A 345 -4.50 19.96 9.01
N VAL A 346 -5.10 19.86 10.21
CA VAL A 346 -4.36 20.06 11.47
C VAL A 346 -3.27 19.00 11.62
N TYR A 347 -3.58 17.74 11.34
CA TYR A 347 -2.58 16.66 11.33
C TYR A 347 -1.49 16.89 10.30
N ASP A 348 -1.84 17.33 9.10
CA ASP A 348 -0.88 17.62 8.04
C ASP A 348 0.16 18.67 8.49
N ILE A 349 -0.29 19.75 9.10
CA ILE A 349 0.59 20.80 9.63
C ILE A 349 1.48 20.25 10.75
N ALA A 350 0.87 19.54 11.72
CA ALA A 350 1.59 19.01 12.87
C ALA A 350 2.64 17.96 12.46
N LEU A 351 2.26 17.03 11.56
CA LEU A 351 3.16 16.00 11.07
C LEU A 351 4.26 16.54 10.15
N THR A 352 3.95 17.52 9.29
CA THR A 352 4.96 18.19 8.47
C THR A 352 6.00 18.85 9.36
N TRP A 353 5.57 19.53 10.43
CA TRP A 353 6.49 20.12 11.40
C TRP A 353 7.33 19.05 12.12
N MET A 354 6.70 17.97 12.58
CA MET A 354 7.38 16.89 13.29
C MET A 354 8.39 16.15 12.40
N LEU A 355 8.03 15.81 11.16
CA LEU A 355 8.91 15.15 10.21
C LEU A 355 10.12 16.00 9.82
N LYS A 356 9.98 17.34 9.82
CA LYS A 356 11.08 18.27 9.52
C LYS A 356 11.98 18.58 10.71
N ASN A 357 11.44 18.60 11.93
CA ASN A 357 12.16 19.10 13.11
C ASN A 357 12.60 17.99 14.08
N ILE A 358 11.87 16.90 14.14
CA ILE A 358 12.17 15.74 15.02
C ILE A 358 12.83 14.63 14.22
N PHE A 359 12.30 14.33 13.04
CA PHE A 359 12.87 13.37 12.09
C PHE A 359 13.68 14.08 10.98
N GLU A 360 14.42 13.29 10.24
CA GLU A 360 15.18 13.75 9.05
C GLU A 360 14.37 13.53 7.76
N GLY A 361 13.06 13.45 7.90
CA GLY A 361 12.12 13.24 6.81
C GLY A 361 11.58 11.81 6.75
N ILE A 362 10.90 11.52 5.65
CA ILE A 362 10.28 10.25 5.37
C ILE A 362 10.74 9.74 4.01
N SER A 363 11.22 8.50 3.96
CA SER A 363 11.54 7.77 2.74
C SER A 363 10.35 6.89 2.37
N VAL A 364 9.86 7.02 1.14
CA VAL A 364 8.63 6.35 0.68
C VAL A 364 8.90 5.59 -0.60
N ASP A 365 8.49 4.33 -0.65
CA ASP A 365 8.48 3.51 -1.86
C ASP A 365 7.47 4.06 -2.88
N GLN A 366 7.95 4.86 -3.83
CA GLN A 366 7.11 5.48 -4.86
C GLN A 366 6.52 4.45 -5.83
N LYS A 367 7.26 3.34 -6.10
CA LYS A 367 6.78 2.28 -6.99
C LYS A 367 5.64 1.49 -6.33
N GLY A 368 5.80 1.15 -5.06
CA GLY A 368 4.74 0.51 -4.27
C GLY A 368 3.50 1.41 -4.16
N LEU A 369 3.69 2.70 -3.89
CA LEU A 369 2.59 3.66 -3.82
C LEU A 369 1.81 3.78 -5.15
N ALA A 370 2.48 3.71 -6.29
CA ALA A 370 1.83 3.69 -7.59
C ALA A 370 0.95 2.45 -7.78
N LYS A 371 1.41 1.26 -7.35
CA LYS A 371 0.61 0.02 -7.36
C LYS A 371 -0.64 0.13 -6.49
N ILE A 372 -0.50 0.71 -5.29
CA ILE A 372 -1.64 0.95 -4.38
C ILE A 372 -2.67 1.87 -5.03
N ARG A 373 -2.21 2.94 -5.70
CA ARG A 373 -3.10 3.85 -6.41
C ARG A 373 -3.89 3.15 -7.52
N GLN A 374 -3.28 2.19 -8.22
CA GLN A 374 -3.98 1.38 -9.21
C GLN A 374 -5.01 0.44 -8.56
N ALA A 375 -4.64 -0.22 -7.45
CA ALA A 375 -5.57 -1.06 -6.70
C ALA A 375 -6.78 -0.26 -6.18
N ALA A 376 -6.56 0.96 -5.67
CA ALA A 376 -7.62 1.85 -5.20
C ALA A 376 -8.66 2.23 -6.28
N LYS A 377 -8.30 2.13 -7.55
CA LYS A 377 -9.23 2.35 -8.67
C LYS A 377 -10.16 1.15 -8.92
N LYS A 378 -9.84 -0.02 -8.36
CA LYS A 378 -10.66 -1.24 -8.47
C LYS A 378 -11.67 -1.36 -7.33
N GLY A 379 -11.31 -0.89 -6.14
CA GLY A 379 -12.16 -0.95 -4.94
C GLY A 379 -11.48 -0.38 -3.70
N PRO A 380 -12.14 -0.46 -2.53
CA PRO A 380 -11.56 -0.04 -1.25
C PRO A 380 -10.29 -0.81 -0.91
N LEU A 381 -9.39 -0.15 -0.17
CA LEU A 381 -8.14 -0.74 0.31
C LEU A 381 -8.26 -1.12 1.78
N ILE A 382 -7.72 -2.27 2.12
CA ILE A 382 -7.48 -2.71 3.48
C ILE A 382 -5.99 -2.55 3.77
N LEU A 383 -5.63 -1.50 4.47
CA LEU A 383 -4.24 -1.17 4.79
C LEU A 383 -3.82 -1.93 6.05
N VAL A 384 -2.78 -2.73 5.91
CA VAL A 384 -2.28 -3.61 6.97
C VAL A 384 -0.82 -3.27 7.28
N PRO A 385 -0.57 -2.19 8.04
CA PRO A 385 0.78 -1.84 8.47
C PRO A 385 1.27 -2.70 9.64
N CYS A 386 2.61 -2.82 9.78
CA CYS A 386 3.21 -3.22 11.05
C CYS A 386 3.06 -2.11 12.10
N HIS A 387 3.16 -2.47 13.38
CA HIS A 387 2.93 -1.52 14.46
C HIS A 387 4.14 -1.40 15.40
N LYS A 388 4.92 -0.34 15.22
CA LYS A 388 6.15 -0.06 15.99
C LYS A 388 6.06 1.20 16.86
N SER A 389 5.25 2.18 16.45
CA SER A 389 5.13 3.49 17.12
C SER A 389 3.69 3.99 17.11
N HIS A 390 3.35 4.91 18.02
CA HIS A 390 2.11 5.69 17.95
C HIS A 390 2.05 6.62 16.74
N LEU A 391 3.15 6.78 16.04
CA LEU A 391 3.21 7.61 14.84
C LEU A 391 2.67 6.88 13.60
N ASP A 392 2.64 5.56 13.60
CA ASP A 392 2.36 4.73 12.43
C ASP A 392 1.05 5.11 11.74
N TYR A 393 -0.05 5.20 12.50
CA TYR A 393 -1.36 5.54 11.95
C TYR A 393 -1.46 6.99 11.41
N LEU A 394 -0.65 7.90 11.96
CA LEU A 394 -0.59 9.27 11.47
C LEU A 394 0.25 9.38 10.20
N VAL A 395 1.33 8.60 10.10
CA VAL A 395 2.23 8.59 8.94
C VAL A 395 1.50 8.17 7.68
N LEU A 396 0.67 7.12 7.73
CA LEU A 396 -0.09 6.68 6.56
C LEU A 396 -1.12 7.71 6.12
N SER A 397 -1.89 8.28 7.06
CA SER A 397 -2.82 9.36 6.75
C SER A 397 -2.13 10.57 6.13
N TYR A 398 -0.95 10.95 6.63
CA TYR A 398 -0.11 12.01 6.06
C TYR A 398 0.32 11.69 4.63
N LEU A 399 0.84 10.48 4.39
CA LEU A 399 1.28 10.05 3.08
C LEU A 399 0.14 10.03 2.07
N PHE A 400 -1.01 9.51 2.43
CA PHE A 400 -2.17 9.45 1.55
C PHE A 400 -2.66 10.85 1.20
N HIS A 401 -2.74 11.75 2.20
CA HIS A 401 -3.10 13.15 1.95
C HIS A 401 -2.15 13.84 0.96
N HIS A 402 -0.83 13.71 1.15
CA HIS A 402 0.18 14.31 0.28
C HIS A 402 0.23 13.67 -1.13
N ASN A 403 -0.14 12.41 -1.24
CA ASN A 403 -0.16 11.67 -2.50
C ASN A 403 -1.53 11.65 -3.20
N LYS A 404 -2.44 12.54 -2.80
CA LYS A 404 -3.77 12.71 -3.42
C LYS A 404 -4.60 11.42 -3.37
N MET A 405 -4.54 10.72 -2.25
CA MET A 405 -5.36 9.57 -1.93
C MET A 405 -6.19 9.86 -0.69
N PRO A 406 -7.40 9.27 -0.58
CA PRO A 406 -8.25 9.46 0.60
C PRO A 406 -7.61 8.81 1.83
N CYS A 407 -7.58 9.56 2.95
CA CYS A 407 -7.10 9.00 4.22
C CYS A 407 -8.02 7.87 4.68
N PRO A 408 -7.47 6.79 5.25
CA PRO A 408 -8.25 5.64 5.69
C PRO A 408 -9.05 5.93 6.97
N HIS A 409 -10.07 5.10 7.22
CA HIS A 409 -10.63 4.93 8.55
C HIS A 409 -9.75 3.98 9.35
N ILE A 410 -9.34 4.40 10.56
CA ILE A 410 -8.31 3.73 11.34
C ILE A 410 -8.95 2.97 12.50
N ALA A 411 -8.75 1.65 12.56
CA ALA A 411 -9.20 0.84 13.67
C ALA A 411 -8.30 1.05 14.90
N ALA A 412 -8.85 1.63 15.96
CA ALA A 412 -8.13 1.97 17.19
C ALA A 412 -8.74 1.26 18.41
N GLY A 413 -7.90 0.90 19.39
CA GLY A 413 -8.41 0.35 20.65
C GLY A 413 -9.22 1.38 21.47
N LYS A 414 -10.32 0.95 22.09
CA LYS A 414 -11.17 1.79 22.95
C LYS A 414 -10.38 2.56 24.02
N ASN A 415 -9.23 2.03 24.46
CA ASN A 415 -8.37 2.69 25.44
C ASN A 415 -7.81 4.05 24.96
N LEU A 416 -7.89 4.36 23.65
CA LEU A 416 -7.48 5.65 23.08
C LEU A 416 -8.65 6.66 22.94
N SER A 417 -9.88 6.29 23.35
CA SER A 417 -11.07 7.13 23.18
C SER A 417 -11.26 8.19 24.27
N PHE A 418 -10.31 8.34 25.20
CA PHE A 418 -10.41 9.31 26.32
C PHE A 418 -10.21 10.75 25.87
N TRP A 419 -10.82 11.67 26.60
CA TRP A 419 -10.67 13.10 26.37
C TRP A 419 -9.26 13.61 26.76
N PRO A 420 -8.58 14.49 25.96
CA PRO A 420 -9.03 15.12 24.72
C PRO A 420 -8.66 14.34 23.44
N LEU A 421 -7.91 13.23 23.54
CA LEU A 421 -7.38 12.50 22.39
C LEU A 421 -8.46 11.79 21.57
N GLY A 422 -9.48 11.24 22.24
CA GLY A 422 -10.57 10.54 21.55
C GLY A 422 -11.25 11.37 20.46
N PRO A 423 -11.76 12.57 20.74
CA PRO A 423 -12.32 13.46 19.72
C PRO A 423 -11.35 13.81 18.59
N ILE A 424 -10.08 14.04 18.92
CA ILE A 424 -9.02 14.32 17.95
C ILE A 424 -8.84 13.14 17.00
N PHE A 425 -8.65 11.93 17.52
CA PHE A 425 -8.49 10.74 16.70
C PHE A 425 -9.73 10.41 15.86
N ARG A 426 -10.93 10.58 16.44
CA ARG A 426 -12.18 10.43 15.67
C ARG A 426 -12.25 11.39 14.48
N GLY A 427 -11.81 12.63 14.68
CA GLY A 427 -11.74 13.65 13.63
C GLY A 427 -10.78 13.28 12.51
N GLY A 428 -9.73 12.53 12.82
CA GLY A 428 -8.78 11.96 11.86
C GLY A 428 -9.22 10.66 11.20
N GLY A 429 -10.44 10.16 11.50
CA GLY A 429 -10.95 8.93 10.91
C GLY A 429 -10.83 7.69 11.80
N ALA A 430 -10.38 7.82 13.04
CA ALA A 430 -10.32 6.68 13.95
C ALA A 430 -11.70 6.23 14.39
N PHE A 431 -11.96 4.94 14.32
CA PHE A 431 -13.10 4.26 14.95
C PHE A 431 -12.60 3.30 16.04
N PHE A 432 -13.38 3.15 17.11
CA PHE A 432 -12.89 2.45 18.28
C PHE A 432 -13.51 1.07 18.43
N LEU A 433 -12.66 0.10 18.83
CA LEU A 433 -13.10 -1.26 19.09
C LEU A 433 -12.64 -1.76 20.46
N ARG A 434 -13.44 -2.63 21.06
CA ARG A 434 -13.12 -3.33 22.30
C ARG A 434 -12.12 -4.44 22.02
N ARG A 435 -11.27 -4.78 22.98
CA ARG A 435 -10.25 -5.83 22.85
C ARG A 435 -10.83 -7.22 22.68
N THR A 436 -12.05 -7.45 23.20
CA THR A 436 -12.74 -8.71 23.09
C THR A 436 -14.23 -8.47 22.89
N PHE A 437 -14.85 -9.29 22.07
CA PHE A 437 -16.31 -9.30 21.82
C PHE A 437 -16.97 -10.49 22.53
N LYS A 438 -16.18 -11.29 23.31
CA LYS A 438 -16.75 -12.36 24.12
C LYS A 438 -17.82 -11.76 25.02
N ASP A 439 -18.94 -12.46 25.17
CA ASP A 439 -20.09 -12.10 26.02
C ASP A 439 -20.90 -10.86 25.55
N ASN A 440 -20.65 -10.30 24.37
CA ASN A 440 -21.43 -9.19 23.85
C ASN A 440 -21.79 -9.35 22.36
N ARG A 441 -22.73 -10.27 22.11
CA ARG A 441 -23.19 -10.63 20.75
C ARG A 441 -23.76 -9.43 19.99
N LEU A 442 -24.54 -8.58 20.64
CA LEU A 442 -25.08 -7.37 20.03
C LEU A 442 -23.97 -6.43 19.58
N TYR A 443 -22.97 -6.17 20.44
CA TYR A 443 -21.84 -5.33 20.07
C TYR A 443 -21.09 -5.85 18.82
N ALA A 444 -20.81 -7.16 18.79
CA ALA A 444 -20.11 -7.78 17.67
C ALA A 444 -20.88 -7.62 16.35
N ARG A 445 -22.21 -7.78 16.36
CA ARG A 445 -23.07 -7.63 15.18
C ARG A 445 -23.17 -6.18 14.70
N ILE A 446 -23.30 -5.23 15.62
CA ILE A 446 -23.31 -3.80 15.33
C ILE A 446 -21.97 -3.35 14.76
N PHE A 447 -20.86 -3.81 15.34
CA PHE A 447 -19.50 -3.55 14.84
C PHE A 447 -19.29 -4.09 13.42
N SER A 448 -19.71 -5.35 13.18
CA SER A 448 -19.65 -5.96 11.84
C SER A 448 -20.43 -5.13 10.81
N THR A 449 -21.63 -4.68 11.17
CA THR A 449 -22.43 -3.85 10.26
C THR A 449 -21.79 -2.49 10.00
N TYR A 450 -21.14 -1.89 11.00
CA TYR A 450 -20.40 -0.65 10.80
C TYR A 450 -19.24 -0.81 9.80
N VAL A 451 -18.43 -1.88 9.94
CA VAL A 451 -17.33 -2.19 9.00
C VAL A 451 -17.88 -2.46 7.60
N GLU A 452 -18.94 -3.24 7.48
CA GLU A 452 -19.62 -3.50 6.19
C GLU A 452 -20.10 -2.21 5.53
N THR A 453 -20.69 -1.29 6.30
CA THR A 453 -21.14 0.00 5.79
C THR A 453 -19.99 0.85 5.27
N LEU A 454 -18.87 0.93 6.00
CA LEU A 454 -17.70 1.66 5.53
C LEU A 454 -17.19 1.11 4.19
N LEU A 455 -17.07 -0.21 4.08
CA LEU A 455 -16.58 -0.86 2.85
C LEU A 455 -17.56 -0.70 1.69
N SER A 456 -18.86 -0.83 1.94
CA SER A 456 -19.90 -0.65 0.88
C SER A 456 -19.97 0.79 0.37
N GLU A 457 -19.66 1.76 1.21
CA GLU A 457 -19.54 3.17 0.80
C GLU A 457 -18.21 3.48 0.09
N GLY A 458 -17.24 2.56 0.11
CA GLY A 458 -15.95 2.68 -0.59
C GLY A 458 -14.84 3.30 0.25
N PHE A 459 -14.95 3.32 1.57
CA PHE A 459 -13.90 3.83 2.46
C PHE A 459 -12.77 2.82 2.61
N ASN A 460 -11.53 3.32 2.58
CA ASN A 460 -10.35 2.54 2.96
C ASN A 460 -10.34 2.32 4.47
N ILE A 461 -9.91 1.13 4.90
CA ILE A 461 -9.78 0.79 6.32
C ILE A 461 -8.31 0.47 6.60
N GLU A 462 -7.78 0.99 7.69
CA GLU A 462 -6.45 0.71 8.23
C GLU A 462 -6.58 -0.02 9.56
N PHE A 463 -5.88 -1.12 9.70
CA PHE A 463 -5.73 -1.79 10.98
C PHE A 463 -4.40 -2.52 11.11
N PHE A 464 -3.91 -2.60 12.36
CA PHE A 464 -2.68 -3.29 12.68
C PHE A 464 -2.96 -4.77 12.95
N ILE A 465 -2.49 -5.63 12.05
CA ILE A 465 -2.75 -7.07 12.14
C ILE A 465 -2.15 -7.69 13.40
N GLU A 466 -1.12 -7.09 13.96
CA GLU A 466 -0.48 -7.50 15.22
C GLU A 466 -1.38 -7.27 16.46
N GLY A 467 -2.40 -6.41 16.34
CA GLY A 467 -3.30 -6.05 17.43
C GLY A 467 -2.66 -5.27 18.57
N GLY A 468 -1.41 -4.85 18.42
CA GLY A 468 -0.67 -4.03 19.39
C GLY A 468 0.73 -3.73 18.92
N ARG A 469 1.38 -2.71 19.52
CA ARG A 469 2.74 -2.32 19.15
C ARG A 469 3.77 -3.39 19.52
N SER A 470 4.68 -3.67 18.59
CA SER A 470 5.87 -4.47 18.89
C SER A 470 6.81 -3.70 19.81
N ARG A 471 7.11 -4.28 20.96
CA ARG A 471 8.09 -3.75 21.91
C ARG A 471 9.46 -4.42 21.80
N THR A 472 9.49 -5.52 21.07
CA THR A 472 10.70 -6.29 20.82
C THR A 472 11.40 -5.92 19.53
N GLY A 473 10.76 -5.15 18.64
CA GLY A 473 11.26 -4.84 17.30
C GLY A 473 10.84 -5.86 16.22
N LYS A 474 10.53 -7.11 16.61
CA LYS A 474 9.99 -8.14 15.71
C LYS A 474 8.52 -7.90 15.42
N LEU A 475 8.02 -8.45 14.31
CA LEU A 475 6.59 -8.58 14.08
C LEU A 475 5.97 -9.55 15.08
N LEU A 476 4.74 -9.28 15.49
CA LEU A 476 3.98 -10.14 16.39
C LEU A 476 3.05 -11.06 15.58
N SER A 477 2.66 -12.19 16.19
CA SER A 477 1.68 -13.10 15.61
C SER A 477 0.38 -12.37 15.26
N PRO A 478 -0.20 -12.64 14.08
CA PRO A 478 -1.35 -11.90 13.58
C PRO A 478 -2.60 -12.15 14.43
N LYS A 479 -3.50 -11.13 14.46
CA LYS A 479 -4.82 -11.18 15.08
C LYS A 479 -5.89 -11.18 14.00
N MET A 480 -6.62 -12.29 13.88
CA MET A 480 -7.55 -12.53 12.78
C MET A 480 -8.86 -11.72 12.85
N GLY A 481 -9.19 -11.12 14.01
CA GLY A 481 -10.53 -10.59 14.28
C GLY A 481 -11.07 -9.63 13.24
N LEU A 482 -10.32 -8.56 12.89
CA LEU A 482 -10.79 -7.57 11.94
C LEU A 482 -10.62 -8.04 10.48
N LEU A 483 -9.58 -8.82 10.20
CA LEU A 483 -9.42 -9.46 8.89
C LEU A 483 -10.59 -10.40 8.58
N SER A 484 -11.01 -11.22 9.53
CA SER A 484 -12.20 -12.08 9.41
C SER A 484 -13.49 -11.28 9.16
N GLN A 485 -13.67 -10.15 9.83
CA GLN A 485 -14.82 -9.25 9.56
C GLN A 485 -14.79 -8.68 8.14
N THR A 486 -13.61 -8.31 7.67
CA THR A 486 -13.41 -7.77 6.31
C THR A 486 -13.70 -8.84 5.25
N LEU A 487 -13.20 -10.08 5.43
CA LEU A 487 -13.48 -11.20 4.54
C LEU A 487 -14.97 -11.57 4.54
N SER A 488 -15.62 -11.56 5.69
CA SER A 488 -17.07 -11.81 5.79
C SER A 488 -17.87 -10.71 5.08
N ALA A 489 -17.43 -9.44 5.14
CA ALA A 489 -18.05 -8.35 4.39
C ALA A 489 -17.87 -8.54 2.88
N TYR A 490 -16.67 -8.90 2.44
CA TYR A 490 -16.39 -9.17 1.03
C TYR A 490 -17.24 -10.32 0.48
N GLY A 491 -17.36 -11.44 1.21
CA GLY A 491 -18.22 -12.56 0.82
C GLY A 491 -19.71 -12.20 0.67
N LYS A 492 -20.16 -11.12 1.33
CA LYS A 492 -21.51 -10.55 1.16
C LYS A 492 -21.66 -9.63 -0.05
N GLY A 493 -20.60 -9.45 -0.85
CA GLY A 493 -20.60 -8.60 -2.04
C GLY A 493 -20.69 -7.09 -1.77
N VAL A 494 -20.20 -6.61 -0.61
CA VAL A 494 -20.28 -5.18 -0.24
C VAL A 494 -19.45 -4.29 -1.16
N ALA A 495 -18.44 -4.84 -1.81
CA ALA A 495 -17.58 -4.12 -2.74
C ALA A 495 -17.23 -5.02 -3.95
N PRO A 496 -17.00 -4.45 -5.14
CA PRO A 496 -16.66 -5.23 -6.35
C PRO A 496 -15.27 -5.84 -6.28
N GLU A 497 -14.38 -5.25 -5.50
CA GLU A 497 -13.01 -5.67 -5.20
C GLU A 497 -12.61 -5.14 -3.83
N LEU A 498 -11.86 -5.92 -3.08
CA LEU A 498 -11.09 -5.47 -1.92
C LEU A 498 -9.64 -5.88 -2.11
N SER A 499 -8.72 -4.94 -1.92
CA SER A 499 -7.29 -5.23 -1.98
C SER A 499 -6.66 -5.06 -0.60
N ILE A 500 -6.00 -6.11 -0.09
CA ILE A 500 -5.23 -6.04 1.15
C ILE A 500 -3.83 -5.54 0.82
N VAL A 501 -3.38 -4.52 1.54
CA VAL A 501 -2.09 -3.86 1.30
C VAL A 501 -1.19 -4.04 2.52
N PRO A 502 -0.22 -4.97 2.49
CA PRO A 502 0.79 -5.08 3.53
C PRO A 502 1.76 -3.89 3.48
N ILE A 503 2.04 -3.28 4.64
CA ILE A 503 2.85 -2.05 4.73
C ILE A 503 3.90 -2.20 5.81
N SER A 504 5.16 -1.97 5.47
CA SER A 504 6.25 -1.86 6.44
C SER A 504 6.49 -0.39 6.80
N ILE A 505 6.41 -0.08 8.10
CA ILE A 505 6.82 1.20 8.65
C ILE A 505 8.04 0.96 9.54
N GLY A 506 9.16 1.55 9.15
CA GLY A 506 10.43 1.44 9.85
C GLY A 506 10.91 2.80 10.35
N TYR A 507 11.75 2.78 11.37
CA TYR A 507 12.34 3.97 11.99
C TYR A 507 13.83 3.71 12.24
N ASP A 508 14.67 4.72 12.00
CA ASP A 508 16.04 4.66 12.53
C ASP A 508 15.99 4.63 14.06
N ARG A 509 15.12 5.45 14.66
CA ARG A 509 14.86 5.48 16.10
C ARG A 509 13.38 5.70 16.39
N VAL A 510 12.87 5.00 17.41
CA VAL A 510 11.47 5.16 17.85
C VAL A 510 11.36 6.19 18.97
N LEU A 511 10.26 6.93 18.99
CA LEU A 511 9.97 7.93 20.03
C LEU A 511 9.79 7.28 21.40
N GLU A 512 9.28 6.06 21.43
CA GLU A 512 8.92 5.29 22.64
C GLU A 512 10.07 4.52 23.27
N GLU A 513 11.30 4.68 22.81
CA GLU A 513 12.49 3.95 23.25
C GLU A 513 12.62 3.83 24.79
N LYS A 514 12.43 4.94 25.51
CA LYS A 514 12.49 4.95 26.97
C LYS A 514 11.37 4.15 27.63
N SER A 515 10.17 4.19 27.04
CA SER A 515 9.03 3.42 27.53
C SER A 515 9.20 1.94 27.29
N TYR A 516 9.75 1.57 26.12
CA TYR A 516 10.03 0.17 25.80
C TYR A 516 11.11 -0.42 26.71
N LEU A 517 12.17 0.32 26.97
CA LEU A 517 13.23 -0.09 27.91
C LEU A 517 12.65 -0.35 29.30
N HIS A 518 11.75 0.52 29.81
CA HIS A 518 11.10 0.34 31.10
C HIS A 518 10.20 -0.91 31.14
N GLU A 519 9.38 -1.13 30.10
CA GLU A 519 8.49 -2.29 30.01
C GLU A 519 9.28 -3.60 29.82
N LEU A 520 10.35 -3.60 29.03
CA LEU A 520 11.24 -4.75 28.83
C LEU A 520 12.01 -5.12 30.11
N GLY A 521 12.37 -4.13 30.94
CA GLY A 521 12.98 -4.33 32.24
C GLY A 521 12.01 -4.83 33.35
N GLY A 522 10.78 -5.19 33.01
CA GLY A 522 9.77 -5.71 33.93
C GLY A 522 8.94 -4.63 34.64
N GLY A 523 9.05 -3.38 34.25
CA GLY A 523 8.22 -2.30 34.77
C GLY A 523 6.74 -2.44 34.36
N GLU A 524 5.84 -2.00 35.22
CA GLU A 524 4.40 -2.04 34.92
C GLU A 524 4.06 -1.12 33.74
N LYS A 525 3.14 -1.61 32.91
CA LYS A 525 2.61 -0.84 31.77
C LYS A 525 1.87 0.39 32.28
N LYS A 526 2.48 1.57 32.15
CA LYS A 526 1.82 2.82 32.52
C LYS A 526 0.69 3.13 31.53
N PRO A 527 -0.49 3.56 32.03
CA PRO A 527 -1.54 4.03 31.15
C PRO A 527 -1.03 5.18 30.28
N GLU A 528 -1.42 5.17 29.01
CA GLU A 528 -1.10 6.25 28.07
C GLU A 528 -1.74 7.57 28.57
N SER A 529 -0.92 8.58 28.88
CA SER A 529 -1.37 9.87 29.41
C SER A 529 -0.76 11.05 28.63
N MET A 530 -1.50 12.15 28.56
CA MET A 530 -1.02 13.40 27.96
C MET A 530 0.29 13.90 28.57
N GLY A 531 0.58 13.61 29.84
CA GLY A 531 1.82 13.99 30.50
C GLY A 531 3.07 13.37 29.86
N GLN A 532 2.95 12.23 29.19
CA GLN A 532 4.06 11.61 28.44
C GLN A 532 4.31 12.35 27.12
N LEU A 533 3.27 12.78 26.42
CA LEU A 533 3.38 13.58 25.20
C LEU A 533 3.95 14.98 25.48
N VAL A 534 3.58 15.61 26.59
CA VAL A 534 4.10 16.94 26.99
C VAL A 534 5.56 16.84 27.45
N LYS A 535 5.96 15.77 28.14
CA LYS A 535 7.36 15.51 28.52
C LYS A 535 8.28 15.26 27.30
N ALA A 536 7.71 14.89 26.15
CA ALA A 536 8.42 14.79 24.89
C ALA A 536 9.00 16.14 24.41
N ARG A 537 8.57 17.29 24.99
CA ARG A 537 9.14 18.60 24.70
C ARG A 537 10.69 18.67 24.96
N LYS A 538 11.21 17.89 25.89
CA LYS A 538 12.67 17.73 26.08
C LYS A 538 13.35 16.89 25.00
N SER A 539 12.58 16.02 24.31
CA SER A 539 13.05 15.20 23.19
C SER A 539 13.12 15.97 21.85
N LEU A 540 12.52 17.17 21.76
CA LEU A 540 12.51 18.01 20.57
C LEU A 540 13.89 18.53 20.11
N LYS A 541 14.91 18.41 20.98
CA LYS A 541 16.29 18.75 20.64
C LYS A 541 17.11 17.61 20.04
N VAL A 542 16.54 16.39 19.98
CA VAL A 542 17.21 15.18 19.50
C VAL A 542 16.58 14.77 18.19
N ARG A 543 17.38 14.61 17.16
CA ARG A 543 16.90 14.04 15.87
C ARG A 543 16.78 12.51 15.96
N TYR A 544 15.74 11.99 15.34
CA TYR A 544 15.38 10.57 15.41
C TYR A 544 15.69 9.81 14.10
N GLY A 545 16.45 10.41 13.17
CA GLY A 545 16.72 9.85 11.86
C GLY A 545 15.50 9.83 10.95
N LYS A 546 15.46 8.92 10.00
CA LYS A 546 14.38 8.82 9.00
C LYS A 546 13.25 7.87 9.39
N VAL A 547 12.10 8.09 8.79
CA VAL A 547 10.97 7.16 8.76
C VAL A 547 10.93 6.51 7.38
N TYR A 548 10.78 5.19 7.31
CA TYR A 548 10.73 4.41 6.07
C TYR A 548 9.35 3.81 5.91
N VAL A 549 8.71 4.04 4.77
CA VAL A 549 7.40 3.44 4.45
C VAL A 549 7.48 2.72 3.12
N ASN A 550 7.33 1.41 3.17
CA ASN A 550 7.37 0.54 2.01
C ASN A 550 6.09 -0.27 1.91
N PHE A 551 5.72 -0.54 0.68
CA PHE A 551 4.50 -1.23 0.34
C PHE A 551 4.82 -2.49 -0.45
N ASP A 552 4.17 -3.58 -0.11
CA ASP A 552 4.20 -4.77 -0.96
C ASP A 552 3.09 -4.70 -2.02
N ASN A 553 3.07 -5.68 -2.91
CA ASN A 553 2.01 -5.80 -3.88
C ASN A 553 0.65 -5.93 -3.19
N PRO A 554 -0.35 -5.16 -3.59
CA PRO A 554 -1.72 -5.35 -3.09
C PRO A 554 -2.21 -6.77 -3.41
N ILE A 555 -2.74 -7.47 -2.41
CA ILE A 555 -3.37 -8.77 -2.55
C ILE A 555 -4.82 -8.52 -2.96
N SER A 556 -5.14 -8.74 -4.25
CA SER A 556 -6.51 -8.69 -4.76
C SER A 556 -7.30 -9.89 -4.21
N LEU A 557 -8.43 -9.67 -3.57
CA LEU A 557 -9.27 -10.76 -3.11
C LEU A 557 -9.94 -11.49 -4.28
N ASN A 558 -10.28 -10.78 -5.36
CA ASN A 558 -10.82 -11.42 -6.57
C ASN A 558 -9.81 -12.43 -7.13
N ASP A 559 -8.55 -12.02 -7.32
CA ASP A 559 -7.50 -12.89 -7.86
C ASP A 559 -7.18 -14.04 -6.89
N TYR A 560 -7.09 -13.76 -5.58
CA TYR A 560 -6.83 -14.77 -4.55
C TYR A 560 -7.90 -15.88 -4.51
N PHE A 561 -9.18 -15.52 -4.58
CA PHE A 561 -10.27 -16.49 -4.59
C PHE A 561 -10.36 -17.25 -5.92
N ALA A 562 -10.06 -16.57 -7.04
CA ALA A 562 -10.00 -17.20 -8.36
C ALA A 562 -8.89 -18.26 -8.44
N GLU A 563 -7.68 -17.96 -7.93
CA GLU A 563 -6.56 -18.90 -7.88
C GLU A 563 -6.89 -20.16 -7.06
N LYS A 564 -7.65 -20.01 -5.97
CA LYS A 564 -8.06 -21.12 -5.11
C LYS A 564 -9.33 -21.83 -5.59
N ASN A 565 -9.96 -21.37 -6.66
CA ASN A 565 -11.24 -21.84 -7.16
C ASN A 565 -12.34 -21.87 -6.06
N LEU A 566 -12.40 -20.83 -5.22
CA LEU A 566 -13.33 -20.72 -4.10
C LEU A 566 -14.33 -19.59 -4.35
N ASN A 567 -15.60 -19.81 -3.92
CA ASN A 567 -16.62 -18.76 -3.91
C ASN A 567 -16.67 -18.10 -2.52
N PRO A 568 -16.30 -16.80 -2.40
CA PRO A 568 -16.27 -16.11 -1.11
C PRO A 568 -17.65 -16.02 -0.43
N ALA A 569 -18.75 -16.16 -1.16
CA ALA A 569 -20.11 -16.12 -0.61
C ALA A 569 -20.54 -17.45 0.07
N GLU A 570 -19.87 -18.57 -0.24
CA GLU A 570 -20.28 -19.92 0.16
C GLU A 570 -19.30 -20.59 1.11
N LEU A 571 -18.40 -19.81 1.73
CA LEU A 571 -17.40 -20.35 2.65
C LEU A 571 -18.03 -20.87 3.93
N ASP A 572 -17.74 -22.10 4.28
CA ASP A 572 -18.02 -22.62 5.60
C ASP A 572 -17.10 -21.99 6.67
N LYS A 573 -17.38 -22.24 7.93
CA LYS A 573 -16.64 -21.63 9.04
C LYS A 573 -15.17 -22.07 9.10
N ILE A 574 -14.88 -23.31 8.74
CA ILE A 574 -13.53 -23.89 8.79
C ILE A 574 -12.68 -23.27 7.67
N THR A 575 -13.16 -23.37 6.43
CA THR A 575 -12.49 -22.78 5.26
C THR A 575 -12.30 -21.27 5.40
N HIS A 576 -13.29 -20.55 5.95
CA HIS A 576 -13.16 -19.13 6.24
C HIS A 576 -12.01 -18.85 7.23
N GLN A 577 -11.85 -19.68 8.26
CA GLN A 577 -10.77 -19.54 9.24
C GLN A 577 -9.40 -19.86 8.63
N GLU A 578 -9.32 -20.89 7.79
CA GLU A 578 -8.09 -21.24 7.05
C GLU A 578 -7.63 -20.12 6.12
N ILE A 579 -8.56 -19.59 5.31
CA ILE A 579 -8.28 -18.44 4.41
C ILE A 579 -7.83 -17.22 5.21
N CYS A 580 -8.53 -16.93 6.31
CA CYS A 580 -8.16 -15.81 7.17
C CYS A 580 -6.75 -15.98 7.74
N THR A 581 -6.38 -17.20 8.12
CA THR A 581 -5.05 -17.53 8.63
C THR A 581 -4.00 -17.41 7.53
N ASP A 582 -4.24 -17.99 6.36
CA ASP A 582 -3.33 -17.89 5.20
C ASP A 582 -3.06 -16.42 4.83
N LEU A 583 -4.10 -15.62 4.63
CA LEU A 583 -3.97 -14.20 4.31
C LEU A 583 -3.24 -13.40 5.40
N ALA A 584 -3.49 -13.72 6.67
CA ALA A 584 -2.83 -13.03 7.78
C ALA A 584 -1.32 -13.30 7.82
N TYR A 585 -0.90 -14.55 7.62
CA TYR A 585 0.52 -14.89 7.56
C TYR A 585 1.19 -14.38 6.29
N ARG A 586 0.51 -14.38 5.14
CA ARG A 586 0.97 -13.71 3.92
C ARG A 586 1.21 -12.22 4.15
N CYS A 587 0.30 -11.52 4.84
CA CYS A 587 0.51 -10.10 5.20
C CYS A 587 1.75 -9.91 6.08
N ILE A 588 1.95 -10.72 7.12
CA ILE A 588 3.13 -10.64 8.01
C ILE A 588 4.42 -10.89 7.22
N HIS A 589 4.41 -11.93 6.37
CA HIS A 589 5.56 -12.23 5.52
C HIS A 589 5.86 -11.08 4.55
N SER A 590 4.86 -10.57 3.85
CA SER A 590 4.98 -9.42 2.95
C SER A 590 5.56 -8.19 3.64
N ILE A 591 5.10 -7.89 4.86
CA ILE A 591 5.64 -6.78 5.68
C ILE A 591 7.13 -6.97 5.95
N ASN A 592 7.56 -8.19 6.33
CA ASN A 592 8.98 -8.50 6.53
C ASN A 592 9.78 -8.29 5.23
N GLN A 593 9.27 -8.78 4.11
CA GLN A 593 9.94 -8.75 2.81
C GLN A 593 10.20 -7.33 2.30
N VAL A 594 9.28 -6.40 2.56
CA VAL A 594 9.44 -4.99 2.17
C VAL A 594 10.04 -4.12 3.28
N SER A 595 10.44 -4.69 4.40
CA SER A 595 11.12 -3.98 5.47
C SER A 595 12.49 -3.46 5.00
N VAL A 596 13.05 -2.50 5.74
CA VAL A 596 14.33 -1.85 5.41
C VAL A 596 15.36 -2.19 6.47
N ALA A 597 16.54 -2.63 6.03
CA ALA A 597 17.70 -2.75 6.91
C ALA A 597 18.25 -1.37 7.21
N THR A 598 18.27 -1.00 8.51
CA THR A 598 18.77 0.28 8.99
C THR A 598 20.17 0.15 9.61
N PRO A 599 20.99 1.20 9.60
CA PRO A 599 22.30 1.17 10.25
C PRO A 599 22.18 0.82 11.73
N TYR A 600 21.15 1.30 12.42
CA TYR A 600 20.88 0.99 13.83
C TYR A 600 20.71 -0.50 14.09
N GLY A 601 19.99 -1.21 13.20
CA GLY A 601 19.79 -2.65 13.32
C GLY A 601 21.07 -3.44 13.10
N ILE A 602 21.89 -3.05 12.11
CA ILE A 602 23.16 -3.73 11.78
C ILE A 602 24.19 -3.56 12.91
N VAL A 603 24.40 -2.33 13.38
CA VAL A 603 25.36 -2.05 14.48
C VAL A 603 24.93 -2.73 15.77
N ALA A 604 23.63 -2.69 16.11
CA ALA A 604 23.12 -3.38 17.30
C ALA A 604 23.26 -4.91 17.19
N GLY A 605 23.02 -5.48 16.01
CA GLY A 605 23.24 -6.91 15.74
C GLY A 605 24.71 -7.31 15.90
N ALA A 606 25.62 -6.51 15.35
CA ALA A 606 27.06 -6.76 15.46
C ALA A 606 27.55 -6.69 16.93
N LEU A 607 27.11 -5.68 17.69
CA LEU A 607 27.44 -5.54 19.12
C LEU A 607 26.93 -6.71 19.98
N LEU A 608 25.67 -7.13 19.75
CA LEU A 608 25.05 -8.19 20.58
C LEU A 608 25.51 -9.60 20.24
N ASN A 609 26.04 -9.83 19.03
CA ASN A 609 26.52 -11.14 18.57
C ASN A 609 28.01 -11.36 18.80
N LEU A 610 28.74 -10.34 19.28
CA LEU A 610 30.11 -10.48 19.80
C LEU A 610 30.07 -10.80 21.30
N PHE A 611 30.70 -11.92 21.70
CA PHE A 611 30.64 -12.45 23.09
C PHE A 611 31.77 -11.93 23.99
N GLN A 612 32.47 -10.89 23.55
CA GLN A 612 33.61 -10.36 24.30
C GLN A 612 33.14 -9.20 25.22
N PRO A 613 33.57 -9.15 26.48
CA PRO A 613 33.26 -8.02 27.37
C PRO A 613 33.76 -6.68 26.84
N THR A 614 34.87 -6.72 26.13
CA THR A 614 35.52 -5.56 25.49
C THR A 614 35.76 -5.89 24.03
N ILE A 615 35.14 -5.14 23.13
CA ILE A 615 35.16 -5.37 21.68
C ILE A 615 36.13 -4.39 21.03
N PRO A 616 37.21 -4.84 20.36
CA PRO A 616 38.02 -3.97 19.50
C PRO A 616 37.16 -3.39 18.38
N TYR A 617 37.29 -2.10 18.11
CA TYR A 617 36.46 -1.44 17.08
C TYR A 617 36.66 -2.06 15.69
N ALA A 618 37.91 -2.40 15.33
CA ALA A 618 38.20 -3.11 14.08
C ALA A 618 37.42 -4.43 13.97
N ARG A 619 37.23 -5.16 15.08
CA ARG A 619 36.43 -6.39 15.07
C ARG A 619 34.94 -6.12 14.88
N LEU A 620 34.44 -5.01 15.43
CA LEU A 620 33.05 -4.57 15.18
C LEU A 620 32.85 -4.20 13.72
N GLU A 621 33.80 -3.47 13.10
CA GLU A 621 33.77 -3.13 11.67
C GLU A 621 33.74 -4.38 10.81
N GLU A 622 34.57 -5.37 11.06
CA GLU A 622 34.60 -6.65 10.33
C GLU A 622 33.24 -7.37 10.37
N VAL A 623 32.56 -7.36 11.51
CA VAL A 623 31.24 -8.00 11.66
C VAL A 623 30.16 -7.20 10.95
N MET A 624 30.19 -5.86 11.06
CA MET A 624 29.25 -5.00 10.34
C MET A 624 29.37 -5.15 8.83
N GLU A 625 30.61 -5.26 8.35
CA GLU A 625 30.92 -5.49 6.92
C GLU A 625 30.41 -6.86 6.44
N ALA A 626 30.61 -7.92 7.24
CA ALA A 626 30.07 -9.24 6.93
C ALA A 626 28.54 -9.26 6.85
N TYR A 627 27.86 -8.58 7.77
CA TYR A 627 26.40 -8.45 7.75
C TYR A 627 25.91 -7.63 6.56
N LEU A 628 26.58 -6.52 6.25
CA LEU A 628 26.24 -5.67 5.12
C LEU A 628 26.44 -6.42 3.78
N SER A 629 27.56 -7.14 3.61
CA SER A 629 27.81 -7.97 2.45
C SER A 629 26.71 -8.99 2.24
N TYR A 630 26.33 -9.73 3.28
CA TYR A 630 25.24 -10.68 3.22
C TYR A 630 23.92 -10.03 2.79
N LEU A 631 23.56 -8.87 3.35
CA LEU A 631 22.34 -8.15 2.97
C LEU A 631 22.34 -7.74 1.49
N TYR A 632 23.48 -7.32 0.96
CA TYR A 632 23.66 -7.03 -0.48
C TYR A 632 23.47 -8.28 -1.34
N ARG A 633 24.09 -9.42 -0.95
CA ARG A 633 23.96 -10.70 -1.68
C ARG A 633 22.52 -11.21 -1.71
N MET A 634 21.78 -10.93 -0.67
CA MET A 634 20.37 -11.32 -0.55
C MET A 634 19.39 -10.33 -1.17
N ASP A 635 19.87 -9.24 -1.78
CA ASP A 635 19.06 -8.16 -2.38
C ASP A 635 18.06 -7.55 -1.40
N ILE A 636 18.49 -7.35 -0.15
CA ILE A 636 17.64 -6.76 0.90
C ILE A 636 17.58 -5.24 0.72
N ARG A 637 16.40 -4.67 0.89
CA ARG A 637 16.20 -3.22 0.85
C ARG A 637 16.95 -2.56 2.01
N MET A 638 17.77 -1.57 1.70
CA MET A 638 18.57 -0.84 2.67
C MET A 638 18.11 0.59 2.83
N ALA A 639 18.34 1.15 4.00
CA ALA A 639 18.17 2.58 4.26
C ALA A 639 18.97 3.43 3.26
N ASP A 640 18.45 4.58 2.86
CA ASP A 640 19.10 5.49 1.91
C ASP A 640 20.54 5.83 2.29
N THR A 641 20.79 5.97 3.61
CA THR A 641 22.13 6.25 4.16
C THR A 641 23.12 5.13 3.91
N LEU A 642 22.68 3.86 3.99
CA LEU A 642 23.50 2.69 3.67
C LEU A 642 23.75 2.54 2.17
N GLN A 643 22.84 3.03 1.32
CA GLN A 643 23.02 3.00 -0.13
C GLN A 643 24.03 4.06 -0.61
N VAL A 644 24.08 5.22 0.06
CA VAL A 644 24.95 6.33 -0.34
C VAL A 644 26.39 6.15 0.18
N ASN A 645 26.54 5.88 1.47
CA ASN A 645 27.85 5.67 2.11
C ASN A 645 27.68 4.78 3.35
N PRO A 646 27.78 3.45 3.17
CA PRO A 646 27.53 2.48 4.25
C PRO A 646 28.49 2.65 5.43
N ASP A 647 29.80 2.83 5.19
CA ASP A 647 30.81 2.93 6.25
C ASP A 647 30.57 4.16 7.12
N TYR A 648 30.26 5.29 6.47
CA TYR A 648 29.94 6.51 7.21
C TYR A 648 28.65 6.34 8.03
N ALA A 649 27.61 5.72 7.46
CA ALA A 649 26.33 5.51 8.14
C ALA A 649 26.48 4.59 9.37
N LEU A 650 27.23 3.49 9.26
CA LEU A 650 27.48 2.56 10.36
C LEU A 650 28.32 3.23 11.46
N ARG A 651 29.37 3.98 11.10
CA ARG A 651 30.21 4.72 12.03
C ARG A 651 29.43 5.78 12.81
N GLN A 652 28.59 6.56 12.13
CA GLN A 652 27.73 7.56 12.78
C GLN A 652 26.78 6.92 13.82
N VAL A 653 26.27 5.74 13.56
CA VAL A 653 25.43 5.04 14.55
C VAL A 653 26.26 4.50 15.70
N ALA A 654 27.45 3.96 15.47
CA ALA A 654 28.35 3.51 16.53
C ALA A 654 28.72 4.68 17.44
N GLU A 655 29.09 5.84 16.90
CA GLU A 655 29.34 7.08 17.64
C GLU A 655 28.08 7.55 18.42
N ALA A 656 26.89 7.47 17.80
CA ALA A 656 25.64 7.80 18.49
C ALA A 656 25.33 6.85 19.65
N PHE A 657 25.71 5.58 19.58
CA PHE A 657 25.56 4.64 20.70
C PHE A 657 26.52 4.96 21.86
N VAL A 658 27.74 5.42 21.56
CA VAL A 658 28.68 5.95 22.59
C VAL A 658 28.08 7.19 23.26
N GLN A 659 27.67 8.20 22.47
CA GLN A 659 27.09 9.45 23.01
C GLN A 659 25.85 9.22 23.87
N ARG A 660 25.13 8.13 23.63
CA ARG A 660 23.88 7.78 24.33
C ARG A 660 24.10 6.83 25.50
N GLY A 661 25.36 6.46 25.79
CA GLY A 661 25.72 5.52 26.83
C GLY A 661 25.18 4.11 26.63
N PHE A 662 25.07 3.67 25.39
CA PHE A 662 24.75 2.27 25.07
C PHE A 662 25.99 1.43 25.07
N VAL A 663 27.10 2.04 24.73
CA VAL A 663 28.46 1.52 24.82
C VAL A 663 29.38 2.60 25.37
N ASP A 664 30.42 2.20 26.07
CA ASP A 664 31.46 3.06 26.56
C ASP A 664 32.72 2.87 25.71
N ALA A 665 33.41 3.95 25.38
CA ALA A 665 34.71 3.92 24.71
C ALA A 665 35.84 3.85 25.74
N ALA A 666 36.66 2.80 25.69
CA ALA A 666 37.68 2.54 26.69
C ALA A 666 39.05 3.23 26.43
N THR A 667 39.29 3.77 25.23
CA THR A 667 40.54 4.47 24.85
C THR A 667 40.28 5.65 23.94
N GLU A 668 41.20 6.66 23.98
CA GLU A 668 41.07 7.88 23.14
C GLU A 668 41.65 7.72 21.73
N ASN A 669 42.44 6.68 21.44
CA ASN A 669 43.12 6.49 20.19
C ASN A 669 42.31 5.60 19.23
N ARG A 670 42.13 6.02 17.98
CA ARG A 670 41.30 5.30 17.00
C ARG A 670 41.76 3.88 16.68
N ASP A 671 43.08 3.64 16.66
CA ASP A 671 43.63 2.33 16.31
C ASP A 671 43.55 1.32 17.47
N ASP A 672 43.34 1.77 18.72
CA ASP A 672 43.18 0.94 19.93
C ASP A 672 41.82 1.19 20.61
N LEU A 673 40.85 1.71 19.84
CA LEU A 673 39.51 1.97 20.36
C LEU A 673 38.83 0.67 20.73
N ARG A 674 38.47 0.54 21.99
CA ARG A 674 37.73 -0.61 22.52
C ARG A 674 36.35 -0.17 23.01
N ILE A 675 35.36 -0.96 22.70
CA ILE A 675 33.97 -0.72 23.05
C ILE A 675 33.56 -1.67 24.15
N VAL A 676 32.99 -1.15 25.23
CA VAL A 676 32.38 -1.92 26.32
C VAL A 676 30.88 -1.73 26.28
N LEU A 677 30.15 -2.83 26.20
CA LEU A 677 28.69 -2.83 26.13
C LEU A 677 28.06 -2.51 27.49
N ASN A 678 27.15 -1.56 27.56
CA ASN A 678 26.36 -1.29 28.74
C ASN A 678 25.26 -2.32 28.92
N GLU A 679 25.40 -3.25 29.84
CA GLU A 679 24.46 -4.36 30.06
C GLU A 679 23.02 -3.89 30.29
N SER A 680 22.79 -2.76 30.97
CA SER A 680 21.45 -2.20 31.19
C SER A 680 20.76 -1.73 29.90
N LYS A 681 21.50 -1.54 28.82
CA LYS A 681 21.00 -1.08 27.50
C LYS A 681 20.82 -2.21 26.48
N ARG A 682 21.26 -3.44 26.79
CA ARG A 682 21.09 -4.58 25.90
C ARG A 682 19.64 -4.77 25.39
N PRO A 683 18.59 -4.63 26.22
CA PRO A 683 17.22 -4.79 25.72
C PRO A 683 16.81 -3.81 24.62
N ILE A 684 17.33 -2.57 24.63
CA ILE A 684 17.03 -1.61 23.55
C ILE A 684 17.90 -1.85 22.32
N LEU A 685 19.12 -2.32 22.46
CA LEU A 685 19.93 -2.79 21.34
C LEU A 685 19.28 -4.02 20.69
N ASP A 686 18.72 -4.94 21.49
CA ASP A 686 17.95 -6.08 20.99
C ASP A 686 16.73 -5.64 20.18
N TYR A 687 16.03 -4.58 20.63
CA TYR A 687 14.96 -3.96 19.85
C TYR A 687 15.43 -3.53 18.45
N TYR A 688 16.59 -2.85 18.36
CA TYR A 688 17.14 -2.43 17.06
C TYR A 688 17.60 -3.62 16.22
N LYS A 689 18.31 -4.60 16.80
CA LYS A 689 18.70 -5.85 16.14
C LYS A 689 17.48 -6.58 15.57
N ASN A 690 16.40 -6.63 16.33
CA ASN A 690 15.17 -7.33 15.94
C ASN A 690 14.41 -6.65 14.79
N ASN A 691 14.66 -5.36 14.50
CA ASN A 691 14.11 -4.73 13.29
C ASN A 691 14.69 -5.29 11.99
N VAL A 692 15.87 -5.91 12.04
CA VAL A 692 16.56 -6.50 10.88
C VAL A 692 16.70 -8.02 10.98
N ILE A 693 16.31 -8.62 12.09
CA ILE A 693 16.57 -10.04 12.37
C ILE A 693 15.95 -10.97 11.32
N ALA A 694 14.77 -10.63 10.81
CA ALA A 694 14.06 -11.43 9.80
C ALA A 694 14.93 -11.66 8.54
N PHE A 695 15.82 -10.73 8.20
CA PHE A 695 16.73 -10.87 7.07
C PHE A 695 17.86 -11.88 7.34
N PHE A 696 18.27 -12.01 8.60
CA PHE A 696 19.37 -12.88 9.01
C PHE A 696 18.93 -14.29 9.44
N ILE A 697 17.65 -14.50 9.73
CA ILE A 697 17.16 -15.83 10.15
C ILE A 697 17.46 -16.95 9.14
N PRO A 698 17.30 -16.77 7.81
CA PRO A 698 17.69 -17.84 6.87
C PRO A 698 19.18 -18.15 6.94
N ALA A 699 20.06 -17.14 7.08
CA ALA A 699 21.49 -17.35 7.28
C ALA A 699 21.78 -18.04 8.61
N ALA A 700 21.11 -17.62 9.69
CA ALA A 700 21.28 -18.20 11.01
C ALA A 700 20.91 -19.70 11.06
N TYR A 701 19.80 -20.07 10.43
CA TYR A 701 19.40 -21.48 10.31
C TYR A 701 20.36 -22.28 9.45
N THR A 702 20.75 -21.76 8.28
CA THR A 702 21.71 -22.42 7.40
C THR A 702 23.06 -22.58 8.09
N SER A 703 23.56 -21.53 8.79
CA SER A 703 24.82 -21.56 9.52
C SER A 703 24.79 -22.60 10.65
N LEU A 704 23.71 -22.63 11.44
CA LEU A 704 23.59 -23.59 12.53
C LEU A 704 23.46 -25.02 11.98
N ALA A 705 22.76 -25.22 10.86
CA ALA A 705 22.69 -26.53 10.20
C ALA A 705 24.07 -27.00 9.69
N ILE A 706 24.92 -26.09 9.20
CA ILE A 706 26.32 -26.42 8.82
C ILE A 706 27.14 -26.77 10.07
N LEU A 707 27.05 -25.99 11.14
CA LEU A 707 27.80 -26.25 12.37
C LEU A 707 27.38 -27.57 13.03
N GLU A 708 26.11 -28.01 12.90
CA GLU A 708 25.60 -29.28 13.44
C GLU A 708 26.18 -30.51 12.73
N GLN A 709 26.71 -30.38 11.49
CA GLN A 709 27.33 -31.50 10.78
C GLN A 709 28.64 -31.97 11.44
N ASP A 710 29.24 -31.14 12.30
CA ASP A 710 30.54 -31.42 12.94
C ASP A 710 31.63 -31.88 11.93
N ALA A 711 31.51 -31.41 10.69
CA ALA A 711 32.40 -31.72 9.59
C ALA A 711 32.68 -30.46 8.78
N LEU A 712 33.93 -30.33 8.33
CA LEU A 712 34.33 -29.21 7.46
C LEU A 712 33.81 -29.35 6.02
N GLN A 713 33.24 -30.52 5.68
CA GLN A 713 32.72 -30.85 4.35
C GLN A 713 31.29 -31.41 4.49
N PHE A 714 30.37 -30.90 3.68
CA PHE A 714 28.96 -31.31 3.69
C PHE A 714 28.30 -31.12 2.32
N THR A 715 27.12 -31.71 2.12
CA THR A 715 26.26 -31.48 0.96
C THR A 715 25.07 -30.57 1.31
N SER A 716 24.43 -29.93 0.30
CA SER A 716 23.23 -29.14 0.58
C SER A 716 22.09 -29.95 1.20
N GLY A 717 21.98 -31.23 0.80
CA GLY A 717 20.98 -32.16 1.31
C GLY A 717 21.08 -32.41 2.81
N ASP A 718 22.30 -32.44 3.36
CA ASP A 718 22.54 -32.67 4.79
C ASP A 718 21.93 -31.59 5.67
N LEU A 719 21.72 -30.38 5.12
CA LEU A 719 21.24 -29.22 5.86
C LEU A 719 19.71 -29.13 5.96
N HIS A 720 18.99 -29.77 5.03
CA HIS A 720 17.55 -29.55 4.89
C HIS A 720 16.75 -29.99 6.14
N LEU A 721 17.13 -31.11 6.73
CA LEU A 721 16.47 -31.65 7.91
C LEU A 721 16.62 -30.72 9.13
N THR A 722 17.84 -30.25 9.37
CA THR A 722 18.12 -29.33 10.48
C THR A 722 17.47 -27.96 10.25
N TYR A 723 17.53 -27.45 9.01
CA TYR A 723 16.84 -26.22 8.65
C TYR A 723 15.33 -26.32 8.90
N GLY A 724 14.71 -27.41 8.47
CA GLY A 724 13.28 -27.69 8.72
C GLY A 724 12.93 -27.75 10.20
N ARG A 725 13.75 -28.46 11.01
CA ARG A 725 13.60 -28.53 12.48
C ARG A 725 13.70 -27.15 13.15
N LEU A 726 14.64 -26.31 12.72
CA LEU A 726 14.78 -24.95 13.25
C LEU A 726 13.60 -24.06 12.87
N THR A 727 13.09 -24.21 11.65
CA THR A 727 11.86 -23.53 11.19
C THR A 727 10.67 -23.87 12.06
N GLU A 728 10.44 -25.15 12.35
CA GLU A 728 9.37 -25.61 13.22
C GLU A 728 9.57 -25.13 14.68
N PHE A 729 10.80 -25.25 15.19
CA PHE A 729 11.17 -24.84 16.55
C PHE A 729 10.88 -23.37 16.84
N PHE A 730 11.16 -22.50 15.87
CA PHE A 730 10.97 -21.05 15.99
C PHE A 730 9.77 -20.51 15.21
N ASN A 731 8.80 -21.35 14.83
CA ASN A 731 7.66 -20.93 14.00
C ASN A 731 6.81 -19.81 14.63
N ASP A 732 6.72 -19.72 15.96
CA ASP A 732 6.05 -18.62 16.66
C ASP A 732 6.90 -17.34 16.79
N GLU A 733 8.20 -17.43 16.51
CA GLU A 733 9.14 -16.32 16.62
C GLU A 733 9.38 -15.63 15.27
N PHE A 734 9.51 -16.42 14.20
CA PHE A 734 9.90 -15.95 12.88
C PHE A 734 8.96 -16.52 11.82
N PHE A 735 8.24 -15.62 11.16
CA PHE A 735 7.25 -15.98 10.16
C PHE A 735 7.94 -16.14 8.80
N GLN A 736 7.95 -17.36 8.28
CA GLN A 736 8.53 -17.68 6.98
C GLN A 736 7.47 -17.64 5.88
N ASP A 737 7.94 -17.50 4.65
CA ASP A 737 7.12 -17.56 3.46
C ASP A 737 6.61 -18.99 3.26
N PRO A 738 5.29 -19.24 3.32
CA PRO A 738 4.75 -20.59 3.14
C PRO A 738 5.01 -21.13 1.73
N ASP A 739 5.27 -20.26 0.75
CA ASP A 739 5.49 -20.63 -0.65
C ASP A 739 6.99 -20.94 -0.96
N ARG A 740 7.91 -20.79 0.02
CA ARG A 740 9.34 -21.07 -0.15
C ARG A 740 9.77 -22.31 0.60
N SER A 741 10.27 -23.28 -0.13
CA SER A 741 10.84 -24.50 0.47
C SER A 741 12.14 -24.24 1.23
N ALA A 742 12.44 -25.06 2.22
CA ALA A 742 13.73 -25.06 2.93
C ALA A 742 14.93 -25.20 1.96
N GLU A 743 14.78 -26.05 0.94
CA GLU A 743 15.80 -26.24 -0.11
C GLU A 743 16.15 -24.96 -0.85
N LEU A 744 15.13 -24.19 -1.28
CA LEU A 744 15.34 -22.93 -1.98
C LEU A 744 16.08 -21.93 -1.10
N LEU A 745 15.68 -21.82 0.18
CA LEU A 745 16.30 -20.91 1.14
C LEU A 745 17.73 -21.34 1.47
N VAL A 746 18.00 -22.61 1.70
CA VAL A 746 19.35 -23.16 1.92
C VAL A 746 20.24 -22.85 0.71
N ARG A 747 19.81 -23.17 -0.52
CA ARG A 747 20.59 -22.89 -1.73
C ARG A 747 20.93 -21.41 -1.91
N LYS A 748 19.98 -20.52 -1.63
CA LYS A 748 20.20 -19.07 -1.67
C LYS A 748 21.28 -18.63 -0.67
N ASN A 749 21.24 -19.17 0.54
CA ASN A 749 22.22 -18.86 1.56
C ASN A 749 23.60 -19.45 1.25
N LEU A 750 23.67 -20.69 0.77
CA LEU A 750 24.93 -21.30 0.32
C LEU A 750 25.60 -20.46 -0.75
N LYS A 751 24.84 -19.98 -1.76
CA LYS A 751 25.36 -19.07 -2.77
C LYS A 751 25.95 -17.80 -2.16
N ALA A 752 25.23 -17.13 -1.26
CA ALA A 752 25.71 -15.93 -0.59
C ALA A 752 26.98 -16.22 0.24
N PHE A 753 27.05 -17.36 0.90
CA PHE A 753 28.23 -17.77 1.67
C PHE A 753 29.44 -18.12 0.81
N ILE A 754 29.22 -18.65 -0.40
CA ILE A 754 30.30 -18.86 -1.39
C ILE A 754 30.82 -17.52 -1.89
N ASP A 755 29.92 -16.61 -2.25
CA ASP A 755 30.28 -15.27 -2.74
C ASP A 755 31.06 -14.44 -1.70
N ASP A 756 30.85 -14.71 -0.39
CA ASP A 756 31.56 -14.08 0.73
C ASP A 756 32.76 -14.91 1.27
N ALA A 757 33.21 -15.93 0.52
CA ALA A 757 34.31 -16.83 0.84
C ALA A 757 34.18 -17.52 2.24
N ILE A 758 32.94 -17.69 2.71
CA ILE A 758 32.63 -18.50 3.91
C ILE A 758 32.75 -19.98 3.56
N LEU A 759 32.27 -20.34 2.37
CA LEU A 759 32.29 -21.69 1.81
C LEU A 759 33.06 -21.70 0.50
N VAL A 760 33.65 -22.85 0.19
CA VAL A 760 34.28 -23.13 -1.10
C VAL A 760 33.66 -24.41 -1.67
N PRO A 761 33.14 -24.39 -2.90
CA PRO A 761 32.67 -25.61 -3.57
C PRO A 761 33.78 -26.65 -3.70
N HIS A 762 33.47 -27.94 -3.54
CA HIS A 762 34.42 -29.00 -3.74
C HIS A 762 34.78 -29.09 -5.23
N PRO A 763 36.08 -29.21 -5.59
CA PRO A 763 36.52 -29.12 -7.00
C PRO A 763 35.98 -30.27 -7.88
N THR A 764 35.66 -31.43 -7.32
CA THR A 764 35.25 -32.63 -8.07
C THR A 764 33.92 -33.23 -7.68
N LEU A 765 33.46 -32.97 -6.45
CA LEU A 765 32.19 -33.52 -5.97
C LEU A 765 31.07 -32.49 -6.18
N PRO A 766 30.01 -32.83 -6.93
CA PRO A 766 28.89 -31.94 -7.13
C PRO A 766 28.15 -31.73 -5.81
N ASP A 767 27.54 -30.54 -5.65
CA ASP A 767 26.75 -30.12 -4.51
C ASP A 767 27.43 -30.32 -3.12
N THR A 768 28.78 -30.32 -3.12
CA THR A 768 29.59 -30.49 -1.93
C THR A 768 30.41 -29.24 -1.64
N TYR A 769 30.46 -28.84 -0.37
CA TYR A 769 31.04 -27.58 0.06
C TYR A 769 32.00 -27.80 1.24
N ASN A 770 33.07 -26.99 1.26
CA ASN A 770 34.04 -26.98 2.37
C ASN A 770 33.95 -25.66 3.11
N VAL A 771 33.99 -25.71 4.43
CA VAL A 771 34.04 -24.52 5.31
C VAL A 771 35.45 -23.96 5.37
N THR A 772 35.62 -22.66 5.11
CA THR A 772 36.91 -22.00 5.27
C THR A 772 37.21 -21.68 6.74
N ALA A 773 38.49 -21.49 7.11
CA ALA A 773 38.87 -21.14 8.48
C ALA A 773 38.26 -19.79 8.94
N SER A 774 38.18 -18.80 8.05
CA SER A 774 37.47 -17.54 8.30
C SER A 774 35.95 -17.74 8.28
N GLY A 775 35.46 -18.67 7.45
CA GLY A 775 34.04 -19.00 7.31
C GLY A 775 33.44 -19.55 8.60
N LEU A 776 34.15 -20.41 9.31
CA LEU A 776 33.69 -20.96 10.57
C LEU A 776 33.32 -19.87 11.59
N ARG A 777 34.16 -18.82 11.67
CA ARG A 777 33.90 -17.66 12.54
C ARG A 777 32.68 -16.87 12.10
N LYS A 778 32.49 -16.69 10.78
CA LYS A 778 31.31 -15.99 10.22
C LYS A 778 30.02 -16.80 10.41
N LEU A 779 30.06 -18.14 10.26
CA LEU A 779 28.91 -19.00 10.54
C LEU A 779 28.43 -18.88 11.99
N LYS A 780 29.35 -18.85 12.97
CA LYS A 780 29.01 -18.60 14.37
C LYS A 780 28.38 -17.22 14.58
N LEU A 781 28.86 -16.17 13.90
CA LEU A 781 28.26 -14.83 13.99
C LEU A 781 26.83 -14.79 13.43
N PHE A 782 26.53 -15.49 12.32
CA PHE A 782 25.18 -15.59 11.81
C PHE A 782 24.28 -16.40 12.74
N SER A 783 24.76 -17.56 13.26
CA SER A 783 24.00 -18.40 14.20
C SER A 783 23.69 -17.67 15.52
N ALA A 784 24.55 -16.73 15.92
CA ALA A 784 24.40 -15.97 17.16
C ALA A 784 23.10 -15.16 17.26
N PHE A 785 22.44 -14.85 16.14
CA PHE A 785 21.11 -14.24 16.14
C PHE A 785 20.06 -15.10 16.88
N LEU A 786 20.27 -16.43 16.99
CA LEU A 786 19.34 -17.37 17.62
C LEU A 786 19.52 -17.46 19.13
N LEU A 787 20.65 -17.05 19.68
CA LEU A 787 21.01 -17.30 21.09
C LEU A 787 20.02 -16.71 22.09
N THR A 788 19.56 -15.49 21.87
CA THR A 788 18.54 -14.84 22.71
C THR A 788 17.26 -15.71 22.82
N TYR A 789 16.87 -16.36 21.73
CA TYR A 789 15.67 -17.20 21.69
C TYR A 789 15.93 -18.58 22.27
N LEU A 790 17.09 -19.18 22.02
CA LEU A 790 17.50 -20.44 22.62
C LEU A 790 17.55 -20.32 24.16
N GLU A 791 18.15 -19.26 24.70
CA GLU A 791 18.15 -19.00 26.14
C GLU A 791 16.73 -18.74 26.69
N SER A 792 15.86 -18.02 25.93
CA SER A 792 14.47 -17.81 26.33
C SER A 792 13.70 -19.13 26.41
N TYR A 793 13.88 -20.01 25.42
CA TYR A 793 13.21 -21.32 25.37
C TYR A 793 13.79 -22.27 26.44
N TRP A 794 15.08 -22.14 26.75
CA TRP A 794 15.69 -22.84 27.89
C TRP A 794 15.01 -22.50 29.21
N VAL A 795 14.71 -21.24 29.48
CA VAL A 795 13.93 -20.83 30.65
C VAL A 795 12.55 -21.46 30.67
N VAL A 796 11.85 -21.47 29.52
CA VAL A 796 10.52 -22.09 29.43
C VAL A 796 10.59 -23.60 29.66
N LEU A 797 11.59 -24.28 29.11
CA LEU A 797 11.77 -25.73 29.32
C LEU A 797 12.06 -26.05 30.79
N ASN A 798 12.86 -25.24 31.50
CA ASN A 798 13.06 -25.39 32.93
C ASN A 798 11.78 -25.23 33.76
N PHE A 799 10.80 -24.46 33.29
CA PHE A 799 9.48 -24.44 33.92
C PHE A 799 8.80 -25.81 33.84
N PHE A 800 8.82 -26.50 32.71
CA PHE A 800 8.26 -27.83 32.56
C PHE A 800 9.04 -28.86 33.38
N MET A 801 10.37 -28.78 33.43
CA MET A 801 11.19 -29.65 34.31
C MET A 801 10.78 -29.59 35.79
N ARG A 802 10.35 -28.39 36.24
CA ARG A 802 10.11 -28.10 37.65
C ARG A 802 8.66 -28.35 38.09
N TYR A 803 7.69 -28.11 37.24
CA TYR A 803 6.28 -28.13 37.64
C TYR A 803 5.53 -29.31 37.01
N PRO A 804 4.89 -30.16 37.83
CA PRO A 804 3.98 -31.20 37.34
C PRO A 804 2.78 -30.64 36.60
N LYS A 805 2.18 -31.46 35.75
CA LYS A 805 0.96 -31.12 35.03
C LYS A 805 -0.08 -30.55 36.00
N ASP A 806 -0.83 -29.55 35.55
CA ASP A 806 -1.94 -28.89 36.24
C ASP A 806 -1.63 -28.24 37.60
N THR A 807 -0.38 -28.25 38.05
CA THR A 807 0.01 -27.58 39.33
C THR A 807 0.00 -26.04 39.19
N VAL A 808 0.14 -25.49 37.99
CA VAL A 808 0.12 -24.05 37.71
C VAL A 808 -1.00 -23.73 36.75
N ALA A 809 -2.01 -22.97 37.23
CA ALA A 809 -3.12 -22.52 36.39
C ALA A 809 -2.61 -21.74 35.15
N PRO A 810 -3.21 -21.91 33.95
CA PRO A 810 -2.73 -21.31 32.68
C PRO A 810 -2.45 -19.79 32.77
N LYS A 811 -3.32 -19.04 33.46
CA LYS A 811 -3.19 -17.59 33.69
C LYS A 811 -1.93 -17.18 34.47
N ASN A 812 -1.34 -18.11 35.26
CA ASN A 812 -0.19 -17.86 36.11
C ASN A 812 1.12 -18.37 35.52
N ARG A 813 1.08 -19.23 34.48
CA ARG A 813 2.28 -19.86 33.89
C ARG A 813 3.32 -18.81 33.47
N LEU A 814 2.94 -17.82 32.72
CA LEU A 814 3.86 -16.79 32.23
C LEU A 814 4.54 -16.03 33.37
N LYS A 815 3.81 -15.68 34.45
CA LYS A 815 4.37 -15.00 35.62
C LYS A 815 5.40 -15.89 36.35
N LYS A 816 5.14 -17.19 36.41
CA LYS A 816 6.09 -18.16 37.02
C LYS A 816 7.36 -18.30 36.17
N ILE A 817 7.22 -18.39 34.85
CA ILE A 817 8.35 -18.45 33.91
C ILE A 817 9.21 -17.18 34.01
N GLN A 818 8.61 -15.99 34.05
CA GLN A 818 9.32 -14.73 34.24
C GLN A 818 10.14 -14.71 35.55
N ALA A 819 9.53 -15.13 36.68
CA ALA A 819 10.22 -15.21 37.95
C ALA A 819 11.35 -16.26 37.93
N MET A 820 11.21 -17.33 37.17
CA MET A 820 12.25 -18.34 36.96
C MET A 820 13.42 -17.77 36.16
N GLY A 821 13.15 -17.14 35.02
CA GLY A 821 14.15 -16.51 34.17
C GLY A 821 15.02 -15.51 34.95
N GLN A 822 14.38 -14.66 35.77
CA GLN A 822 15.10 -13.72 36.64
C GLN A 822 16.03 -14.43 37.64
N ARG A 823 15.63 -15.57 38.18
CA ARG A 823 16.48 -16.36 39.09
C ARG A 823 17.64 -17.04 38.38
N MET A 824 17.39 -17.61 37.21
CA MET A 824 18.39 -18.24 36.35
C MET A 824 19.45 -17.22 35.91
N SER A 825 19.04 -16.02 35.50
CA SER A 825 19.94 -14.93 35.14
C SER A 825 20.84 -14.48 36.33
N LYS A 826 20.24 -14.38 37.53
CA LYS A 826 21.03 -14.06 38.75
C LYS A 826 22.06 -15.14 39.14
N ARG A 827 21.86 -16.39 38.71
CA ARG A 827 22.79 -17.51 38.91
C ARG A 827 23.81 -17.65 37.78
N GLY A 828 23.72 -16.82 36.73
CA GLY A 828 24.58 -16.92 35.56
C GLY A 828 24.24 -18.08 34.62
N GLU A 829 23.05 -18.70 34.75
CA GLU A 829 22.55 -19.74 33.85
C GLU A 829 22.01 -19.16 32.54
N ILE A 830 21.72 -17.85 32.52
CA ILE A 830 21.28 -17.06 31.35
C ILE A 830 22.24 -15.89 31.23
N ASN A 831 22.92 -15.83 30.11
CA ASN A 831 23.95 -14.83 29.84
C ASN A 831 23.41 -13.54 29.23
N ARG A 832 22.22 -13.59 28.61
CA ARG A 832 21.61 -12.48 27.89
C ARG A 832 20.39 -11.96 28.63
N ILE A 833 20.45 -10.73 29.11
CA ILE A 833 19.33 -10.09 29.81
C ILE A 833 18.13 -9.89 28.87
N GLU A 834 18.35 -9.74 27.57
CA GLU A 834 17.31 -9.65 26.53
C GLU A 834 16.54 -10.96 26.33
N ALA A 835 17.10 -12.10 26.76
CA ALA A 835 16.37 -13.37 26.76
C ALA A 835 15.25 -13.42 27.79
N LEU A 836 15.22 -12.50 28.78
CA LEU A 836 14.16 -12.42 29.78
C LEU A 836 12.87 -11.78 29.23
N SER A 837 12.55 -12.05 27.99
CA SER A 837 11.42 -11.47 27.26
C SER A 837 10.11 -12.26 27.49
N GLY A 838 9.09 -11.58 28.02
CA GLY A 838 7.77 -12.19 28.20
C GLY A 838 7.09 -12.60 26.87
N VAL A 839 7.48 -11.98 25.76
CA VAL A 839 7.00 -12.35 24.41
C VAL A 839 7.63 -13.68 23.99
N ASN A 840 8.96 -13.81 24.09
CA ASN A 840 9.67 -15.02 23.74
C ASN A 840 9.21 -16.20 24.64
N TYR A 841 9.00 -15.94 25.94
CA TYR A 841 8.46 -16.97 26.85
C TYR A 841 7.08 -17.45 26.46
N LYS A 842 6.21 -16.53 26.01
CA LYS A 842 4.88 -16.92 25.52
C LYS A 842 4.98 -17.80 24.27
N ASN A 843 5.87 -17.46 23.35
CA ASN A 843 6.08 -18.19 22.12
C ASN A 843 6.69 -19.57 22.39
N GLY A 844 7.74 -19.64 23.22
CA GLY A 844 8.31 -20.91 23.66
C GLY A 844 7.31 -21.80 24.41
N LEU A 845 6.47 -21.21 25.27
CA LEU A 845 5.39 -21.95 25.94
C LEU A 845 4.39 -22.52 24.94
N ALA A 846 4.01 -21.74 23.91
CA ALA A 846 3.11 -22.21 22.86
C ALA A 846 3.73 -23.37 22.06
N PHE A 847 5.02 -23.27 21.72
CA PHE A 847 5.76 -24.33 21.05
C PHE A 847 5.76 -25.63 21.88
N PHE A 848 6.23 -25.59 23.14
CA PHE A 848 6.34 -26.79 23.96
C PHE A 848 4.98 -27.45 24.26
N LEU A 849 3.92 -26.65 24.45
CA LEU A 849 2.56 -27.21 24.61
C LEU A 849 2.08 -27.92 23.32
N ARG A 850 2.39 -27.38 22.13
CA ARG A 850 2.08 -28.06 20.86
C ARG A 850 2.92 -29.32 20.64
N SER A 851 4.15 -29.32 21.14
CA SER A 851 5.02 -30.52 21.13
C SER A 851 4.60 -31.58 22.17
N GLY A 852 3.48 -31.36 22.89
CA GLY A 852 2.92 -32.33 23.83
C GLY A 852 3.47 -32.27 25.27
N LEU A 853 4.31 -31.23 25.60
CA LEU A 853 4.79 -31.08 26.97
C LEU A 853 3.68 -30.50 27.85
N GLU A 854 3.31 -31.24 28.92
CA GLU A 854 2.28 -30.82 29.86
C GLU A 854 2.84 -30.54 31.25
N GLY A 855 3.93 -31.21 31.65
CA GLY A 855 4.56 -31.06 32.96
C GLY A 855 5.85 -31.87 33.13
N SER A 856 6.35 -31.95 34.34
CA SER A 856 7.63 -32.63 34.68
C SER A 856 7.59 -34.16 34.49
N GLU A 857 6.42 -34.72 34.22
CA GLU A 857 6.21 -36.12 33.91
C GLU A 857 6.75 -36.49 32.52
N ASP A 858 6.82 -35.54 31.60
CA ASP A 858 7.23 -35.75 30.20
C ASP A 858 8.77 -35.81 30.07
N LYS A 859 9.43 -36.64 30.88
CA LYS A 859 10.88 -36.67 31.04
C LYS A 859 11.64 -36.87 29.75
N GLU A 860 11.27 -37.83 28.94
CA GLU A 860 11.95 -38.14 27.67
C GLU A 860 11.91 -36.98 26.67
N ALA A 861 10.72 -36.39 26.50
CA ALA A 861 10.56 -35.22 25.60
C ALA A 861 11.31 -33.99 26.13
N ILE A 862 11.29 -33.78 27.45
CA ILE A 862 12.02 -32.70 28.09
C ILE A 862 13.53 -32.86 27.88
N GLU A 863 14.08 -34.07 28.11
CA GLU A 863 15.50 -34.36 27.93
C GLU A 863 15.94 -34.21 26.47
N ALA A 864 15.12 -34.67 25.52
CA ALA A 864 15.39 -34.50 24.09
C ALA A 864 15.48 -32.99 23.70
N HIS A 865 14.55 -32.16 24.19
CA HIS A 865 14.58 -30.71 23.94
C HIS A 865 15.75 -30.04 24.70
N ALA A 866 16.05 -30.43 25.89
CA ALA A 866 17.16 -29.94 26.70
C ALA A 866 18.50 -30.16 26.01
N ASN A 867 18.78 -31.40 25.61
CA ASN A 867 19.99 -31.78 24.90
C ASN A 867 20.14 -30.98 23.58
N ARG A 868 19.06 -30.81 22.83
CA ARG A 868 19.06 -30.04 21.59
C ARG A 868 19.36 -28.56 21.82
N ILE A 869 18.70 -27.91 22.78
CA ILE A 869 18.93 -26.49 23.06
C ILE A 869 20.38 -26.27 23.54
N GLN A 870 20.88 -27.09 24.44
CA GLN A 870 22.26 -26.99 24.93
C GLN A 870 23.27 -27.26 23.83
N HIS A 871 23.03 -28.25 22.98
CA HIS A 871 23.88 -28.54 21.83
C HIS A 871 23.99 -27.32 20.90
N TYR A 872 22.86 -26.71 20.52
CA TYR A 872 22.86 -25.52 19.66
C TYR A 872 23.56 -24.33 20.32
N ILE A 873 23.35 -24.09 21.60
CA ILE A 873 24.06 -23.02 22.32
C ILE A 873 25.57 -23.27 22.28
N ASN A 874 26.02 -24.51 22.57
CA ASN A 874 27.43 -24.88 22.53
C ASN A 874 28.06 -24.67 21.14
N LEU A 875 27.40 -25.13 20.06
CA LEU A 875 27.91 -24.95 18.68
C LEU A 875 28.14 -23.47 18.31
N ILE A 876 27.32 -22.59 18.87
CA ILE A 876 27.42 -21.15 18.57
C ILE A 876 28.50 -20.48 19.43
N VAL A 877 28.62 -20.85 20.73
CA VAL A 877 29.46 -20.12 21.68
C VAL A 877 30.91 -20.68 21.73
N THR A 878 31.07 -22.00 21.65
CA THR A 878 32.42 -22.66 21.60
C THR A 878 33.02 -22.66 20.21
#